data_e22c9dc7443e27a5a1e0b9914fd1c8d7
#
_entry.id   e22c9dc7443e27a5a1e0b9914fd1c8d7
#
_cell.length_a   1.000
_cell.length_b   1.000
_cell.length_c   1.000
_cell.angle_alpha   90.00
_cell.angle_beta   90.00
_cell.angle_gamma   90.00
#
_symmetry.space_group_name_H-M   'P 1'
#
loop_
_entity.id
_entity.type
_entity.pdbx_description
1 polymer ?
#
loop_
_entity_poly.entity_id
_entity_poly.type
_entity_poly.pdbx_seq_one_letter_code
_entity_poly.pdbx_strand_id
1 'polypeptide(L)'
;KLRQHSLITSADKVKILQRAYSCGILPPVPTITLCGFDNLHPLHRELLEGISNNLTFTETEPVQPQPQQVALYDEQAELTAAADWAVAHYLAAPEARIGILVPELPKLRNKIARLLRTRLQPGYGAPGQLRASAPFNLSAGIPLAETPLIASALLLLTLNRAELPLTDFCRMLNAPFWSGLSPEPRAKAELLLRKQGRVSLRSSEFRHLVSEVEKITGSAMSQQLSQMDVQRRALPATAGFSAWLTLFQQQLTTLGWPGERTLDSEEYQQRQHWLDMLEQYRSLDQLNCKVNLNEALQQLQQLAYGTIFQAETPDSSIQVLGFLEGAGLHFDHLWIMGLDNRRWPQPTALNPLLPVGLQREFGMSRTDPGRERELAERQLANLMKAAPKVILSYSQFDGDQQLQPTNLIAGVAKIEPDKLPRKTGQVTDFVTLEPVSCEFAPPLDTAKEAVRGGTRILKNQASCPFNAFAIHRLGAEQPREPSIGLNAGDRGSLIHECLRQLWQHLENQQQLLALPEPELASLIESTVNTALKPWQMRRADLFGKAFTRIEQQRLAGLLKQWLTVEKQRPPFSVAALEKHENTQFCGLPLHLVIDRIDQLADGQTVIIDYKTGKAATSQWLGDRPEDLQLPLYLLCSETP
;
A
#
# COMPACT_ATOMS: atom_id res chain seq x y z
N LYS A 1 -0.72 12.76 -38.70
CA LYS A 1 -1.80 13.13 -37.73
C LYS A 1 -1.55 14.51 -37.09
N LEU A 2 -0.39 14.77 -36.44
CA LEU A 2 -0.12 16.05 -35.77
C LEU A 2 -0.30 17.25 -36.72
N ARG A 3 0.25 17.19 -37.94
CA ARG A 3 0.12 18.26 -38.95
C ARG A 3 -1.33 18.51 -39.34
N GLN A 4 -2.20 17.49 -39.36
CA GLN A 4 -3.63 17.64 -39.68
C GLN A 4 -4.39 18.48 -38.64
N HIS A 5 -3.87 18.51 -37.40
CA HIS A 5 -4.44 19.28 -36.29
C HIS A 5 -3.65 20.52 -35.94
N SER A 6 -2.72 20.97 -36.81
CA SER A 6 -1.83 22.11 -36.55
C SER A 6 -1.02 21.98 -35.26
N LEU A 7 -0.69 20.73 -34.86
CA LEU A 7 0.10 20.43 -33.67
C LEU A 7 1.56 20.15 -34.05
N ILE A 8 2.48 20.48 -33.15
CA ILE A 8 3.92 20.28 -33.29
C ILE A 8 4.47 19.50 -32.08
N THR A 9 5.57 18.78 -32.26
CA THR A 9 6.32 18.13 -31.17
C THR A 9 7.25 19.15 -30.48
N SER A 10 7.76 18.76 -29.28
CA SER A 10 8.78 19.58 -28.60
C SER A 10 10.06 19.74 -29.44
N ALA A 11 10.46 18.71 -30.19
CA ALA A 11 11.58 18.80 -31.13
C ALA A 11 11.30 19.74 -32.29
N ASP A 12 10.07 19.79 -32.79
CA ASP A 12 9.68 20.73 -33.82
C ASP A 12 9.71 22.19 -33.33
N LYS A 13 9.40 22.44 -32.05
CA LYS A 13 9.53 23.79 -31.44
C LYS A 13 10.95 24.33 -31.56
N VAL A 14 11.95 23.50 -31.22
CA VAL A 14 13.36 23.89 -31.34
C VAL A 14 13.73 24.26 -32.76
N LYS A 15 13.32 23.44 -33.74
CA LYS A 15 13.57 23.72 -35.17
C LYS A 15 12.86 24.99 -35.67
N ILE A 16 11.66 25.24 -35.18
CA ILE A 16 10.90 26.49 -35.54
C ILE A 16 11.61 27.71 -34.96
N LEU A 17 12.03 27.67 -33.70
CA LEU A 17 12.81 28.74 -33.08
C LEU A 17 14.12 28.99 -33.83
N GLN A 18 14.86 27.94 -34.14
CA GLN A 18 16.10 28.04 -34.92
C GLN A 18 15.87 28.76 -36.28
N ARG A 19 14.82 28.41 -37.00
CA ARG A 19 14.43 29.08 -38.23
C ARG A 19 14.04 30.54 -38.02
N ALA A 20 13.31 30.85 -36.94
CA ALA A 20 12.90 32.20 -36.62
C ALA A 20 14.10 33.14 -36.38
N TYR A 21 15.14 32.63 -35.70
CA TYR A 21 16.40 33.37 -35.52
C TYR A 21 17.19 33.49 -36.85
N SER A 22 17.36 32.39 -37.57
CA SER A 22 18.09 32.39 -38.84
C SER A 22 17.46 33.23 -39.92
N CYS A 23 16.13 33.41 -39.92
CA CYS A 23 15.40 34.27 -40.86
C CYS A 23 15.25 35.71 -40.37
N GLY A 24 15.84 36.08 -39.22
CA GLY A 24 15.76 37.44 -38.67
C GLY A 24 14.40 37.85 -38.12
N ILE A 25 13.49 36.89 -37.93
CA ILE A 25 12.17 37.13 -37.28
C ILE A 25 12.36 37.48 -35.81
N LEU A 26 13.31 36.82 -35.15
CA LEU A 26 13.70 37.09 -33.77
C LEU A 26 15.09 37.73 -33.73
N PRO A 27 15.33 38.76 -32.89
CA PRO A 27 16.62 39.42 -32.78
C PRO A 27 17.64 38.46 -32.09
N PRO A 28 18.89 38.38 -32.59
CA PRO A 28 19.92 37.55 -31.95
C PRO A 28 20.29 38.08 -30.57
N VAL A 29 20.70 37.18 -29.70
CA VAL A 29 21.21 37.51 -28.36
C VAL A 29 22.71 37.77 -28.48
N PRO A 30 23.24 38.90 -27.95
CA PRO A 30 24.66 39.26 -28.14
C PRO A 30 25.64 38.22 -27.60
N THR A 31 25.40 37.69 -26.40
CA THR A 31 26.25 36.69 -25.75
C THR A 31 25.40 35.74 -24.92
N ILE A 32 25.69 34.46 -25.01
CA ILE A 32 25.11 33.42 -24.13
C ILE A 32 26.24 32.77 -23.39
N THR A 33 26.18 32.80 -22.06
CA THR A 33 27.14 32.10 -21.18
C THR A 33 26.47 30.87 -20.60
N LEU A 34 27.10 29.71 -20.81
CA LEU A 34 26.67 28.43 -20.27
C LEU A 34 27.50 28.10 -19.02
N CYS A 35 26.84 27.88 -17.89
CA CYS A 35 27.46 27.55 -16.61
C CYS A 35 26.96 26.19 -16.10
N GLY A 36 27.86 25.30 -15.70
CA GLY A 36 27.50 24.01 -15.10
C GLY A 36 27.00 22.93 -16.06
N PHE A 37 27.18 23.09 -17.37
CA PHE A 37 26.78 22.08 -18.36
C PHE A 37 27.93 21.13 -18.72
N ASP A 38 27.85 19.88 -18.26
CA ASP A 38 28.81 18.82 -18.62
C ASP A 38 28.56 18.26 -20.02
N ASN A 39 27.31 18.22 -20.44
CA ASN A 39 26.91 17.72 -21.76
C ASN A 39 25.69 18.49 -22.27
N LEU A 40 25.83 19.08 -23.45
CA LEU A 40 24.74 19.80 -24.12
C LEU A 40 24.19 18.94 -25.25
N HIS A 41 22.87 18.71 -25.26
CA HIS A 41 22.21 17.97 -26.34
C HIS A 41 22.49 18.63 -27.69
N PRO A 42 22.84 17.89 -28.77
CA PRO A 42 23.21 18.47 -30.06
C PRO A 42 22.19 19.47 -30.62
N LEU A 43 20.91 19.14 -30.53
CA LEU A 43 19.84 20.02 -30.99
C LEU A 43 19.77 21.37 -30.21
N HIS A 44 20.04 21.33 -28.91
CA HIS A 44 20.11 22.53 -28.08
C HIS A 44 21.37 23.35 -28.39
N ARG A 45 22.51 22.68 -28.64
CA ARG A 45 23.74 23.35 -29.08
C ARG A 45 23.52 24.12 -30.39
N GLU A 46 22.98 23.45 -31.40
CA GLU A 46 22.66 24.09 -32.70
C GLU A 46 21.71 25.27 -32.53
N LEU A 47 20.70 25.17 -31.64
CA LEU A 47 19.80 26.29 -31.35
C LEU A 47 20.55 27.47 -30.74
N LEU A 48 21.38 27.21 -29.71
CA LEU A 48 22.11 28.25 -28.99
C LEU A 48 23.15 28.96 -29.92
N GLU A 49 23.83 28.17 -30.75
CA GLU A 49 24.73 28.70 -31.80
C GLU A 49 23.98 29.51 -32.87
N GLY A 50 22.71 29.16 -33.13
CA GLY A 50 21.83 29.94 -34.02
C GLY A 50 21.23 31.21 -33.38
N ILE A 51 21.16 31.28 -32.08
CA ILE A 51 20.64 32.41 -31.30
C ILE A 51 21.73 33.48 -31.07
N SER A 52 22.98 33.05 -30.84
CA SER A 52 24.09 33.95 -30.51
C SER A 52 25.38 33.53 -31.23
N ASN A 53 26.08 34.51 -31.75
CA ASN A 53 27.41 34.33 -32.33
C ASN A 53 28.54 34.21 -31.28
N ASN A 54 28.22 34.50 -30.02
CA ASN A 54 29.18 34.47 -28.92
C ASN A 54 28.67 33.56 -27.81
N LEU A 55 28.96 32.25 -27.93
CA LEU A 55 28.64 31.23 -26.95
C LEU A 55 29.88 30.96 -26.07
N THR A 56 29.81 31.31 -24.80
CA THR A 56 30.89 31.11 -23.85
C THR A 56 30.54 30.06 -22.81
N PHE A 57 31.52 29.26 -22.40
CA PHE A 57 31.41 28.31 -21.32
C PHE A 57 32.19 28.85 -20.14
N THR A 58 31.54 28.99 -19.01
CA THR A 58 32.20 29.41 -17.77
C THR A 58 32.38 28.20 -16.88
N GLU A 59 33.62 27.93 -16.52
CA GLU A 59 33.92 27.01 -15.42
C GLU A 59 33.77 27.78 -14.12
N THR A 60 33.14 27.17 -13.12
CA THR A 60 33.10 27.67 -11.74
C THR A 60 34.52 27.68 -11.16
N GLU A 61 34.85 28.68 -10.32
CA GLU A 61 36.16 28.73 -9.66
C GLU A 61 36.45 27.41 -8.96
N PRO A 62 37.60 26.76 -9.25
CA PRO A 62 37.89 25.43 -8.73
C PRO A 62 38.18 25.49 -7.25
N VAL A 63 37.30 24.95 -6.44
CA VAL A 63 37.60 24.59 -5.05
C VAL A 63 38.53 23.38 -5.09
N GLN A 64 39.61 23.37 -4.28
CA GLN A 64 40.47 22.17 -4.16
C GLN A 64 39.76 21.16 -3.24
N PRO A 65 39.20 20.08 -3.78
CA PRO A 65 38.48 19.10 -2.98
C PRO A 65 39.42 18.22 -2.17
N GLN A 66 38.98 17.85 -0.97
CA GLN A 66 39.61 16.81 -0.15
C GLN A 66 38.67 15.60 -0.09
N PRO A 67 38.61 14.76 -1.14
CA PRO A 67 37.70 13.63 -1.17
C PRO A 67 38.19 12.51 -0.27
N GLN A 68 37.23 11.88 0.42
CA GLN A 68 37.43 10.66 1.19
C GLN A 68 36.39 9.63 0.79
N GLN A 69 36.78 8.35 0.65
CA GLN A 69 35.83 7.28 0.31
C GLN A 69 35.48 6.44 1.54
N VAL A 70 34.22 6.05 1.64
CA VAL A 70 33.72 5.18 2.71
C VAL A 70 32.92 4.02 2.12
N ALA A 71 33.18 2.82 2.63
CA ALA A 71 32.44 1.61 2.30
C ALA A 71 31.39 1.37 3.40
N LEU A 72 30.16 1.13 3.01
CA LEU A 72 29.05 0.85 3.93
C LEU A 72 28.42 -0.49 3.59
N TYR A 73 27.80 -1.15 4.57
CA TYR A 73 27.37 -2.54 4.40
C TYR A 73 26.39 -2.68 3.23
N ASP A 74 25.31 -1.91 3.23
CA ASP A 74 24.26 -1.93 2.20
C ASP A 74 23.72 -0.53 1.91
N GLU A 75 22.74 -0.43 1.01
CA GLU A 75 22.06 0.83 0.66
C GLU A 75 21.43 1.51 1.89
N GLN A 76 20.83 0.72 2.80
CA GLN A 76 20.20 1.28 3.98
C GLN A 76 21.22 1.87 4.96
N ALA A 77 22.34 1.21 5.15
CA ALA A 77 23.46 1.71 5.94
C ALA A 77 24.07 2.97 5.32
N GLU A 78 24.19 3.00 3.98
CA GLU A 78 24.67 4.16 3.23
C GLU A 78 23.77 5.38 3.39
N LEU A 79 22.45 5.20 3.19
CA LEU A 79 21.43 6.24 3.40
C LEU A 79 21.42 6.76 4.85
N THR A 80 21.54 5.84 5.81
CA THR A 80 21.55 6.19 7.23
C THR A 80 22.79 7.01 7.59
N ALA A 81 23.96 6.59 7.12
CA ALA A 81 25.21 7.31 7.37
C ALA A 81 25.21 8.69 6.73
N ALA A 82 24.73 8.84 5.50
CA ALA A 82 24.60 10.12 4.83
C ALA A 82 23.64 11.08 5.55
N ALA A 83 22.50 10.56 6.02
CA ALA A 83 21.53 11.35 6.78
C ALA A 83 22.08 11.79 8.15
N ASP A 84 22.72 10.87 8.89
CA ASP A 84 23.32 11.18 10.20
C ASP A 84 24.46 12.19 10.07
N TRP A 85 25.28 12.06 9.04
CA TRP A 85 26.36 13.00 8.73
C TRP A 85 25.82 14.39 8.37
N ALA A 86 24.82 14.47 7.51
CA ALA A 86 24.23 15.75 7.13
C ALA A 86 23.59 16.46 8.32
N VAL A 87 22.86 15.72 9.16
CA VAL A 87 22.26 16.28 10.38
C VAL A 87 23.31 16.71 11.38
N ALA A 88 24.41 15.97 11.55
CA ALA A 88 25.52 16.37 12.44
C ALA A 88 26.16 17.69 11.99
N HIS A 89 26.40 17.86 10.69
CA HIS A 89 26.93 19.13 10.15
C HIS A 89 25.93 20.28 10.29
N TYR A 90 24.65 20.05 10.02
CA TYR A 90 23.60 21.04 10.21
C TYR A 90 23.49 21.50 11.66
N LEU A 91 23.53 20.58 12.62
CA LEU A 91 23.48 20.94 14.05
C LEU A 91 24.72 21.69 14.52
N ALA A 92 25.88 21.42 13.93
CA ALA A 92 27.13 22.13 14.23
C ALA A 92 27.18 23.52 13.58
N ALA A 93 26.63 23.70 12.41
CA ALA A 93 26.60 24.94 11.64
C ALA A 93 25.34 25.05 10.80
N PRO A 94 24.21 25.58 11.33
CA PRO A 94 22.92 25.62 10.63
C PRO A 94 22.93 26.40 9.31
N GLU A 95 23.84 27.33 9.12
CA GLU A 95 24.00 28.14 7.91
C GLU A 95 24.86 27.46 6.84
N ALA A 96 25.54 26.35 7.17
CA ALA A 96 26.38 25.63 6.20
C ALA A 96 25.52 24.98 5.11
N ARG A 97 25.98 25.07 3.86
CA ARG A 97 25.37 24.41 2.73
C ARG A 97 25.85 22.96 2.65
N ILE A 98 24.93 22.03 2.86
CA ILE A 98 25.19 20.59 2.92
C ILE A 98 24.50 19.91 1.76
N GLY A 99 25.28 19.28 0.87
CA GLY A 99 24.77 18.53 -0.29
C GLY A 99 24.82 17.03 -0.06
N ILE A 100 23.76 16.31 -0.45
CA ILE A 100 23.74 14.86 -0.61
C ILE A 100 23.37 14.56 -2.05
N LEU A 101 24.26 13.98 -2.83
CA LEU A 101 24.02 13.62 -4.22
C LEU A 101 23.69 12.14 -4.34
N VAL A 102 22.58 11.85 -4.99
CA VAL A 102 22.00 10.50 -5.08
C VAL A 102 21.73 10.15 -6.55
N PRO A 103 22.32 9.09 -7.12
CA PRO A 103 22.21 8.79 -8.55
C PRO A 103 20.78 8.37 -8.96
N GLU A 104 20.02 7.75 -8.09
CA GLU A 104 18.64 7.29 -8.34
C GLU A 104 17.65 7.94 -7.35
N LEU A 105 17.79 9.25 -7.14
CA LEU A 105 17.01 10.00 -6.16
C LEU A 105 15.49 9.74 -6.21
N PRO A 106 14.81 9.66 -7.37
CA PRO A 106 13.36 9.38 -7.39
C PRO A 106 12.98 8.08 -6.69
N LYS A 107 13.80 7.02 -6.80
CA LYS A 107 13.54 5.73 -6.14
C LYS A 107 13.75 5.79 -4.62
N LEU A 108 14.73 6.56 -4.16
CA LEU A 108 15.16 6.64 -2.77
C LEU A 108 14.52 7.80 -2.00
N ARG A 109 13.83 8.71 -2.70
CA ARG A 109 13.25 9.93 -2.17
C ARG A 109 12.51 9.74 -0.85
N ASN A 110 11.57 8.80 -0.82
CA ASN A 110 10.73 8.58 0.36
C ASN A 110 11.52 8.01 1.56
N LYS A 111 12.52 7.16 1.29
CA LYS A 111 13.41 6.63 2.33
C LYS A 111 14.25 7.76 2.95
N ILE A 112 14.87 8.59 2.10
CA ILE A 112 15.71 9.72 2.53
C ILE A 112 14.86 10.77 3.29
N ALA A 113 13.71 11.15 2.74
CA ALA A 113 12.81 12.10 3.39
C ALA A 113 12.41 11.64 4.80
N ARG A 114 12.06 10.35 4.96
CA ARG A 114 11.72 9.78 6.26
C ARG A 114 12.92 9.78 7.22
N LEU A 115 14.10 9.38 6.74
CA LEU A 115 15.31 9.37 7.55
C LEU A 115 15.66 10.76 8.05
N LEU A 116 15.73 11.76 7.19
CA LEU A 116 16.04 13.13 7.57
C LEU A 116 15.00 13.71 8.53
N ARG A 117 13.70 13.52 8.23
CA ARG A 117 12.63 13.99 9.13
C ARG A 117 12.71 13.37 10.52
N THR A 118 12.91 12.06 10.62
CA THR A 118 13.01 11.36 11.90
C THR A 118 14.19 11.88 12.73
N ARG A 119 15.28 12.30 12.09
CA ARG A 119 16.46 12.80 12.79
C ARG A 119 16.39 14.27 13.15
N LEU A 120 15.77 15.08 12.31
CA LEU A 120 15.65 16.52 12.49
C LEU A 120 14.46 16.90 13.40
N GLN A 121 13.40 16.10 13.37
CA GLN A 121 12.15 16.35 14.10
C GLN A 121 11.84 15.18 15.03
N PRO A 122 12.29 15.20 16.28
CA PRO A 122 11.91 14.21 17.27
C PRO A 122 10.38 14.14 17.41
N GLY A 123 9.82 12.93 17.37
CA GLY A 123 8.37 12.72 17.38
C GLY A 123 7.69 12.78 16.01
N TYR A 124 8.44 12.96 14.91
CA TYR A 124 7.86 12.84 13.58
C TYR A 124 7.15 11.49 13.40
N GLY A 125 5.88 11.54 13.01
CA GLY A 125 5.02 10.36 12.89
C GLY A 125 4.24 10.01 14.16
N ALA A 126 4.45 10.70 15.28
CA ALA A 126 3.60 10.54 16.46
C ALA A 126 2.19 11.13 16.21
N PRO A 127 1.12 10.50 16.70
CA PRO A 127 -0.23 11.01 16.55
C PRO A 127 -0.37 12.43 17.12
N GLY A 128 -1.05 13.31 16.38
CA GLY A 128 -1.31 14.68 16.82
C GLY A 128 -0.17 15.69 16.59
N GLN A 129 0.98 15.26 16.08
CA GLN A 129 2.07 16.16 15.71
C GLN A 129 1.75 16.90 14.40
N LEU A 130 1.84 18.21 14.42
CA LEU A 130 1.73 19.03 13.20
C LEU A 130 2.97 18.81 12.32
N ARG A 131 2.76 18.77 11.01
CA ARG A 131 3.85 18.73 10.03
C ARG A 131 4.55 20.10 10.02
N ALA A 132 5.71 20.21 10.66
CA ALA A 132 6.56 21.38 10.53
C ALA A 132 7.41 21.28 9.25
N SER A 133 7.77 22.44 8.68
CA SER A 133 8.76 22.49 7.60
C SER A 133 10.11 21.98 8.14
N ALA A 134 10.75 21.09 7.38
CA ALA A 134 12.05 20.57 7.76
C ALA A 134 13.16 21.36 7.05
N PRO A 135 14.35 21.53 7.66
CA PRO A 135 15.46 22.29 7.07
C PRO A 135 16.20 21.49 5.99
N PHE A 136 15.47 20.78 5.14
CA PHE A 136 16.04 20.10 3.98
C PHE A 136 15.12 20.19 2.76
N ASN A 137 15.72 20.16 1.59
CA ASN A 137 15.04 20.11 0.30
C ASN A 137 15.42 18.84 -0.46
N LEU A 138 14.46 18.29 -1.23
CA LEU A 138 14.64 17.17 -2.14
C LEU A 138 14.30 17.64 -3.56
N SER A 139 15.27 17.63 -4.47
CA SER A 139 15.07 18.09 -5.85
C SER A 139 14.15 17.20 -6.67
N ALA A 140 14.08 15.91 -6.37
CA ALA A 140 13.17 15.02 -7.08
C ALA A 140 11.73 15.27 -6.66
N GLY A 141 10.91 15.70 -7.59
CA GLY A 141 9.47 15.72 -7.43
C GLY A 141 8.87 14.30 -7.45
N ILE A 142 7.58 14.24 -7.19
CA ILE A 142 6.78 13.01 -7.33
C ILE A 142 5.67 13.27 -8.34
N PRO A 143 5.14 12.23 -9.02
CA PRO A 143 3.93 12.39 -9.82
C PRO A 143 2.82 13.01 -8.97
N LEU A 144 2.14 14.01 -9.51
CA LEU A 144 1.04 14.69 -8.83
C LEU A 144 -0.05 13.70 -8.39
N ALA A 145 -0.30 12.65 -9.19
CA ALA A 145 -1.20 11.55 -8.87
C ALA A 145 -0.84 10.76 -7.61
N GLU A 146 0.43 10.78 -7.19
CA GLU A 146 0.91 10.04 -6.00
C GLU A 146 0.88 10.90 -4.73
N THR A 147 0.61 12.19 -4.85
CA THR A 147 0.41 13.05 -3.70
C THR A 147 -0.89 12.67 -2.97
N PRO A 148 -0.91 12.65 -1.62
CA PRO A 148 -2.07 12.14 -0.87
C PRO A 148 -3.39 12.81 -1.22
N LEU A 149 -3.38 14.13 -1.42
CA LEU A 149 -4.55 14.91 -1.76
C LEU A 149 -5.13 14.52 -3.12
N ILE A 150 -4.27 14.43 -4.16
CA ILE A 150 -4.71 14.15 -5.52
C ILE A 150 -4.98 12.66 -5.73
N ALA A 151 -4.19 11.79 -5.09
CA ALA A 151 -4.49 10.35 -5.05
C ALA A 151 -5.90 10.09 -4.50
N SER A 152 -6.32 10.84 -3.45
CA SER A 152 -7.67 10.76 -2.92
C SER A 152 -8.73 11.25 -3.92
N ALA A 153 -8.51 12.36 -4.63
CA ALA A 153 -9.43 12.84 -5.66
C ALA A 153 -9.63 11.81 -6.78
N LEU A 154 -8.53 11.27 -7.31
CA LEU A 154 -8.57 10.24 -8.35
C LEU A 154 -9.26 8.97 -7.88
N LEU A 155 -9.01 8.56 -6.62
CA LEU A 155 -9.64 7.41 -6.01
C LEU A 155 -11.16 7.61 -5.84
N LEU A 156 -11.61 8.78 -5.38
CA LEU A 156 -13.03 9.11 -5.25
C LEU A 156 -13.76 9.07 -6.60
N LEU A 157 -13.12 9.53 -7.68
CA LEU A 157 -13.70 9.45 -9.03
C LEU A 157 -13.87 8.02 -9.53
N THR A 158 -13.16 7.02 -8.96
CA THR A 158 -13.38 5.61 -9.29
C THR A 158 -14.74 5.08 -8.84
N LEU A 159 -15.46 5.78 -7.93
CA LEU A 159 -16.85 5.46 -7.55
C LEU A 159 -17.82 5.49 -8.74
N ASN A 160 -17.42 6.06 -9.86
CA ASN A 160 -18.15 5.95 -11.13
C ASN A 160 -18.18 4.53 -11.70
N ARG A 161 -17.29 3.64 -11.26
CA ARG A 161 -17.31 2.22 -11.63
C ARG A 161 -18.38 1.47 -10.84
N ALA A 162 -18.96 0.45 -11.45
CA ALA A 162 -20.00 -0.35 -10.79
C ALA A 162 -19.46 -1.17 -9.61
N GLU A 163 -18.22 -1.61 -9.71
CA GLU A 163 -17.54 -2.47 -8.74
C GLU A 163 -16.09 -2.04 -8.58
N LEU A 164 -15.59 -2.05 -7.34
CA LEU A 164 -14.23 -1.68 -6.98
C LEU A 164 -13.62 -2.74 -6.05
N PRO A 165 -12.27 -2.87 -6.03
CA PRO A 165 -11.56 -3.64 -5.02
C PRO A 165 -11.92 -3.17 -3.61
N LEU A 166 -12.04 -4.10 -2.67
CA LEU A 166 -12.29 -3.76 -1.25
C LEU A 166 -11.20 -2.84 -0.70
N THR A 167 -9.96 -3.03 -1.13
CA THR A 167 -8.83 -2.19 -0.75
C THR A 167 -9.02 -0.72 -1.10
N ASP A 168 -9.70 -0.42 -2.22
CA ASP A 168 -9.95 0.95 -2.64
C ASP A 168 -10.97 1.63 -1.71
N PHE A 169 -12.02 0.93 -1.30
CA PHE A 169 -12.95 1.44 -0.29
C PHE A 169 -12.27 1.65 1.07
N CYS A 170 -11.38 0.74 1.50
CA CYS A 170 -10.58 0.93 2.70
C CYS A 170 -9.67 2.17 2.61
N ARG A 171 -9.03 2.37 1.45
CA ARG A 171 -8.20 3.57 1.20
C ARG A 171 -9.03 4.86 1.22
N MET A 172 -10.25 4.85 0.65
CA MET A 172 -11.19 5.98 0.73
C MET A 172 -11.55 6.31 2.16
N LEU A 173 -11.90 5.31 2.98
CA LEU A 173 -12.26 5.52 4.38
C LEU A 173 -11.09 6.04 5.22
N ASN A 174 -9.87 5.65 4.92
CA ASN A 174 -8.67 6.11 5.61
C ASN A 174 -8.17 7.49 5.12
N ALA A 175 -8.65 7.98 3.97
CA ALA A 175 -8.24 9.27 3.44
C ALA A 175 -8.99 10.44 4.14
N PRO A 176 -8.28 11.44 4.69
CA PRO A 176 -8.90 12.57 5.38
C PRO A 176 -9.43 13.65 4.43
N PHE A 177 -9.36 13.43 3.12
CA PHE A 177 -9.59 14.45 2.08
C PHE A 177 -10.99 14.44 1.49
N TRP A 178 -11.99 13.97 2.20
CA TRP A 178 -13.40 14.10 1.86
C TRP A 178 -14.25 14.16 3.12
N SER A 179 -15.42 14.80 3.03
CA SER A 179 -16.26 15.07 4.18
C SER A 179 -17.10 13.85 4.61
N GLY A 180 -17.74 13.95 5.74
CA GLY A 180 -18.78 13.06 6.22
C GLY A 180 -18.48 12.41 7.55
N LEU A 181 -17.58 11.44 7.64
CA LEU A 181 -17.32 10.70 8.86
C LEU A 181 -16.10 11.20 9.63
N SER A 182 -16.22 11.32 10.96
CA SER A 182 -15.07 11.42 11.85
C SER A 182 -14.22 10.14 11.82
N PRO A 183 -12.98 10.14 12.35
CA PRO A 183 -12.08 8.98 12.26
C PRO A 183 -12.67 7.68 12.84
N GLU A 184 -13.37 7.74 13.95
CA GLU A 184 -13.92 6.54 14.61
C GLU A 184 -14.99 5.82 13.77
N PRO A 185 -16.05 6.47 13.22
CA PRO A 185 -16.97 5.85 12.29
C PRO A 185 -16.29 5.29 11.02
N ARG A 186 -15.28 5.96 10.49
CA ARG A 186 -14.51 5.46 9.34
C ARG A 186 -13.80 4.14 9.66
N ALA A 187 -13.16 4.06 10.82
CA ALA A 187 -12.51 2.84 11.30
C ALA A 187 -13.52 1.70 11.51
N LYS A 188 -14.71 2.00 12.07
CA LYS A 188 -15.80 1.01 12.20
C LYS A 188 -16.29 0.50 10.83
N ALA A 189 -16.48 1.40 9.88
CA ALA A 189 -16.89 1.04 8.52
C ALA A 189 -15.82 0.17 7.83
N GLU A 190 -14.53 0.53 7.95
CA GLU A 190 -13.44 -0.27 7.41
C GLU A 190 -13.37 -1.67 8.03
N LEU A 191 -13.52 -1.78 9.34
CA LEU A 191 -13.53 -3.07 10.04
C LEU A 191 -14.69 -3.96 9.54
N LEU A 192 -15.87 -3.40 9.34
CA LEU A 192 -17.02 -4.13 8.80
C LEU A 192 -16.82 -4.56 7.35
N LEU A 193 -16.18 -3.71 6.53
CA LEU A 193 -15.76 -4.09 5.17
C LEU A 193 -14.84 -5.30 5.18
N ARG A 194 -13.78 -5.26 5.98
CA ARG A 194 -12.79 -6.35 6.08
C ARG A 194 -13.41 -7.65 6.58
N LYS A 195 -14.36 -7.57 7.53
CA LYS A 195 -15.07 -8.75 8.06
C LYS A 195 -15.87 -9.49 7.00
N GLN A 196 -16.25 -8.85 5.89
CA GLN A 196 -16.95 -9.51 4.79
C GLN A 196 -16.06 -10.50 4.02
N GLY A 197 -14.73 -10.37 4.08
CA GLY A 197 -13.77 -11.26 3.41
C GLY A 197 -13.89 -11.29 1.87
N ARG A 198 -14.44 -10.24 1.27
CA ARG A 198 -14.65 -10.10 -0.18
C ARG A 198 -13.46 -9.40 -0.83
N VAL A 199 -13.19 -9.75 -2.09
CA VAL A 199 -12.12 -9.10 -2.89
C VAL A 199 -12.61 -7.78 -3.46
N SER A 200 -13.86 -7.72 -3.88
CA SER A 200 -14.49 -6.53 -4.46
C SER A 200 -15.92 -6.33 -3.95
N LEU A 201 -16.43 -5.11 -4.10
CA LEU A 201 -17.77 -4.70 -3.70
C LEU A 201 -18.36 -3.75 -4.74
N ARG A 202 -19.68 -3.77 -4.86
CA ARG A 202 -20.40 -2.75 -5.62
C ARG A 202 -20.50 -1.46 -4.81
N SER A 203 -20.48 -0.32 -5.48
CA SER A 203 -20.64 0.99 -4.83
C SER A 203 -21.95 1.10 -4.02
N SER A 204 -23.01 0.38 -4.43
CA SER A 204 -24.28 0.32 -3.69
C SER A 204 -24.17 -0.45 -2.38
N GLU A 205 -23.37 -1.51 -2.33
CA GLU A 205 -23.14 -2.30 -1.11
C GLU A 205 -22.27 -1.51 -0.13
N PHE A 206 -21.26 -0.81 -0.63
CA PHE A 206 -20.46 0.11 0.17
C PHE A 206 -21.32 1.20 0.83
N ARG A 207 -22.19 1.84 0.05
CA ARG A 207 -23.13 2.85 0.58
C ARG A 207 -24.05 2.27 1.65
N HIS A 208 -24.61 1.07 1.43
CA HIS A 208 -25.45 0.40 2.41
C HIS A 208 -24.69 0.16 3.72
N LEU A 209 -23.47 -0.32 3.64
CA LEU A 209 -22.63 -0.55 4.81
C LEU A 209 -22.32 0.75 5.56
N VAL A 210 -21.99 1.82 4.84
CA VAL A 210 -21.80 3.15 5.45
C VAL A 210 -23.08 3.62 6.16
N SER A 211 -24.23 3.43 5.53
CA SER A 211 -25.54 3.76 6.13
C SER A 211 -25.83 3.00 7.44
N GLU A 212 -25.42 1.72 7.54
CA GLU A 212 -25.55 0.96 8.79
C GLU A 212 -24.65 1.52 9.90
N VAL A 213 -23.43 1.96 9.56
CA VAL A 213 -22.54 2.62 10.54
C VAL A 213 -23.11 3.96 10.98
N GLU A 214 -23.71 4.72 10.08
CA GLU A 214 -24.31 6.03 10.38
C GLU A 214 -25.49 5.97 11.33
N LYS A 215 -26.33 4.93 11.26
CA LYS A 215 -27.41 4.70 12.23
C LYS A 215 -26.88 4.63 13.66
N ILE A 216 -25.64 4.19 13.84
CA ILE A 216 -24.99 4.06 15.15
C ILE A 216 -24.26 5.36 15.53
N THR A 217 -23.74 6.12 14.56
CA THR A 217 -22.78 7.22 14.78
C THR A 217 -23.33 8.61 14.45
N GLY A 218 -24.50 8.71 13.76
CA GLY A 218 -25.16 9.98 13.46
C GLY A 218 -24.51 10.85 12.39
N SER A 219 -23.70 10.28 11.50
CA SER A 219 -23.00 11.01 10.42
C SER A 219 -23.78 10.97 9.09
N ALA A 220 -23.42 11.78 8.10
CA ALA A 220 -24.20 12.02 6.87
C ALA A 220 -23.48 11.62 5.55
N MET A 221 -22.48 10.75 5.58
CA MET A 221 -21.74 10.33 4.38
C MET A 221 -22.59 9.56 3.37
N SER A 222 -23.58 8.79 3.83
CA SER A 222 -24.49 8.03 2.95
C SER A 222 -25.31 8.94 2.04
N GLN A 223 -25.65 10.15 2.49
CA GLN A 223 -26.32 11.15 1.67
C GLN A 223 -25.45 11.60 0.49
N GLN A 224 -24.17 11.92 0.74
CA GLN A 224 -23.21 12.30 -0.30
C GLN A 224 -22.99 11.19 -1.31
N LEU A 225 -22.84 9.94 -0.84
CA LEU A 225 -22.73 8.76 -1.71
C LEU A 225 -24.02 8.54 -2.52
N SER A 226 -25.19 8.85 -1.97
CA SER A 226 -26.46 8.76 -2.69
C SER A 226 -26.58 9.82 -3.78
N GLN A 227 -26.16 11.05 -3.51
CA GLN A 227 -26.10 12.13 -4.49
C GLN A 227 -25.10 11.79 -5.60
N MET A 228 -23.92 11.24 -5.25
CA MET A 228 -22.92 10.76 -6.21
C MET A 228 -23.52 9.67 -7.13
N ASP A 229 -24.32 8.75 -6.60
CA ASP A 229 -25.00 7.72 -7.39
C ASP A 229 -26.02 8.33 -8.39
N VAL A 230 -26.74 9.38 -7.99
CA VAL A 230 -27.66 10.12 -8.89
C VAL A 230 -26.86 10.76 -10.02
N GLN A 231 -25.79 11.46 -9.70
CA GLN A 231 -24.91 12.08 -10.70
C GLN A 231 -24.31 11.04 -11.64
N ARG A 232 -23.83 9.90 -11.12
CA ARG A 232 -23.29 8.79 -11.93
C ARG A 232 -24.30 8.25 -12.95
N ARG A 233 -25.56 8.10 -12.56
CA ARG A 233 -26.64 7.64 -13.49
C ARG A 233 -26.97 8.65 -14.57
N ALA A 234 -26.72 9.93 -14.33
CA ALA A 234 -26.95 11.00 -15.28
C ALA A 234 -25.77 11.26 -16.22
N LEU A 235 -24.67 10.51 -16.08
CA LEU A 235 -23.48 10.69 -16.93
C LEU A 235 -23.80 10.38 -18.39
N PRO A 236 -23.29 11.19 -19.35
CA PRO A 236 -23.44 10.94 -20.77
C PRO A 236 -22.64 9.71 -21.19
N ALA A 237 -23.08 9.02 -22.25
CA ALA A 237 -22.32 7.90 -22.84
C ALA A 237 -20.96 8.35 -23.38
N THR A 238 -20.90 9.53 -24.01
CA THR A 238 -19.68 10.19 -24.51
C THR A 238 -19.79 11.70 -24.39
N ALA A 239 -18.67 12.38 -24.09
CA ALA A 239 -18.60 13.84 -24.02
C ALA A 239 -17.18 14.33 -24.35
N GLY A 240 -17.01 15.64 -24.58
CA GLY A 240 -15.70 16.28 -24.64
C GLY A 240 -15.01 16.35 -23.27
N PHE A 241 -13.71 16.58 -23.26
CA PHE A 241 -12.91 16.60 -22.02
C PHE A 241 -13.34 17.69 -21.04
N SER A 242 -13.68 18.91 -21.52
CA SER A 242 -14.19 19.99 -20.66
C SER A 242 -15.52 19.63 -19.99
N ALA A 243 -16.41 18.93 -20.70
CA ALA A 243 -17.68 18.48 -20.13
C ALA A 243 -17.44 17.40 -19.04
N TRP A 244 -16.55 16.44 -19.30
CA TRP A 244 -16.14 15.47 -18.28
C TRP A 244 -15.51 16.13 -17.08
N LEU A 245 -14.63 17.13 -17.28
CA LEU A 245 -14.00 17.86 -16.20
C LEU A 245 -15.03 18.52 -15.28
N THR A 246 -16.04 19.19 -15.86
CA THR A 246 -17.11 19.82 -15.10
C THR A 246 -17.87 18.81 -14.24
N LEU A 247 -18.18 17.63 -14.80
CA LEU A 247 -18.84 16.53 -14.07
C LEU A 247 -17.96 15.98 -12.94
N PHE A 248 -16.67 15.76 -13.19
CA PHE A 248 -15.72 15.30 -12.17
C PHE A 248 -15.56 16.30 -11.03
N GLN A 249 -15.44 17.59 -11.33
CA GLN A 249 -15.37 18.63 -10.31
C GLN A 249 -16.65 18.70 -9.48
N GLN A 250 -17.81 18.58 -10.11
CA GLN A 250 -19.10 18.52 -9.40
C GLN A 250 -19.19 17.31 -8.47
N GLN A 251 -18.74 16.13 -8.92
CA GLN A 251 -18.70 14.91 -8.11
C GLN A 251 -17.75 15.04 -6.91
N LEU A 252 -16.56 15.57 -7.11
CA LEU A 252 -15.59 15.83 -6.02
C LEU A 252 -16.18 16.82 -5.00
N THR A 253 -16.85 17.87 -5.46
CA THR A 253 -17.53 18.82 -4.58
C THR A 253 -18.68 18.15 -3.79
N THR A 254 -19.47 17.30 -4.43
CA THR A 254 -20.54 16.52 -3.77
C THR A 254 -20.00 15.62 -2.67
N LEU A 255 -18.85 15.00 -2.90
CA LEU A 255 -18.15 14.17 -1.92
C LEU A 255 -17.39 14.99 -0.87
N GLY A 256 -17.38 16.34 -0.99
CA GLY A 256 -16.74 17.24 -0.05
C GLY A 256 -15.22 17.24 -0.13
N TRP A 257 -14.62 16.85 -1.27
CA TRP A 257 -13.18 17.00 -1.47
C TRP A 257 -12.81 18.51 -1.58
N PRO A 258 -11.74 18.97 -0.96
CA PRO A 258 -10.59 18.27 -0.35
C PRO A 258 -10.75 17.96 1.17
N GLY A 259 -11.94 17.91 1.71
CA GLY A 259 -12.21 17.69 3.12
C GLY A 259 -12.49 18.99 3.89
N GLU A 260 -12.85 18.86 5.17
CA GLU A 260 -13.28 19.99 6.02
C GLU A 260 -12.10 20.64 6.76
N ARG A 261 -10.97 19.92 6.89
CA ARG A 261 -9.79 20.44 7.59
C ARG A 261 -9.04 21.46 6.73
N THR A 262 -8.35 22.38 7.38
CA THR A 262 -7.42 23.29 6.72
C THR A 262 -6.29 22.51 6.06
N LEU A 263 -6.02 22.79 4.78
CA LEU A 263 -4.88 22.22 4.06
C LEU A 263 -3.59 22.83 4.61
N ASP A 264 -2.55 22.02 4.73
CA ASP A 264 -1.21 22.53 4.99
C ASP A 264 -0.62 23.18 3.73
N SER A 265 0.57 23.80 3.86
CA SER A 265 1.20 24.53 2.76
C SER A 265 1.50 23.63 1.56
N GLU A 266 1.96 22.39 1.80
CA GLU A 266 2.26 21.42 0.74
C GLU A 266 0.97 20.96 0.04
N GLU A 267 -0.08 20.65 0.80
CA GLU A 267 -1.39 20.26 0.26
C GLU A 267 -2.05 21.39 -0.54
N TYR A 268 -1.87 22.64 -0.10
CA TYR A 268 -2.34 23.81 -0.85
C TYR A 268 -1.64 23.93 -2.21
N GLN A 269 -0.32 23.74 -2.24
CA GLN A 269 0.45 23.72 -3.48
C GLN A 269 0.03 22.55 -4.39
N GLN A 270 -0.20 21.34 -3.83
CA GLN A 270 -0.72 20.20 -4.58
C GLN A 270 -2.06 20.54 -5.25
N ARG A 271 -2.96 21.20 -4.51
CA ARG A 271 -4.25 21.63 -5.05
C ARG A 271 -4.07 22.64 -6.17
N GLN A 272 -3.13 23.58 -6.07
CA GLN A 272 -2.87 24.56 -7.11
C GLN A 272 -2.35 23.91 -8.39
N HIS A 273 -1.34 23.03 -8.26
CA HIS A 273 -0.83 22.23 -9.38
C HIS A 273 -1.90 21.35 -10.04
N TRP A 274 -2.84 20.84 -9.23
CA TRP A 274 -3.99 20.11 -9.75
C TRP A 274 -4.88 21.00 -10.62
N LEU A 275 -5.19 22.21 -10.19
CA LEU A 275 -5.99 23.15 -10.98
C LEU A 275 -5.30 23.52 -12.31
N ASP A 276 -3.99 23.77 -12.29
CA ASP A 276 -3.20 24.08 -13.48
C ASP A 276 -3.18 22.89 -14.46
N MET A 277 -3.04 21.66 -13.93
CA MET A 277 -3.12 20.44 -14.75
C MET A 277 -4.53 20.24 -15.36
N LEU A 278 -5.58 20.61 -14.64
CA LEU A 278 -6.96 20.54 -15.17
C LEU A 278 -7.18 21.48 -16.36
N GLU A 279 -6.48 22.62 -16.45
CA GLU A 279 -6.52 23.46 -17.65
C GLU A 279 -5.85 22.77 -18.85
N GLN A 280 -4.77 22.00 -18.62
CA GLN A 280 -4.19 21.16 -19.66
C GLN A 280 -5.16 20.06 -20.12
N TYR A 281 -5.87 19.42 -19.17
CA TYR A 281 -6.90 18.44 -19.49
C TYR A 281 -8.02 19.06 -20.36
N ARG A 282 -8.47 20.27 -20.02
CA ARG A 282 -9.47 21.02 -20.79
C ARG A 282 -9.00 21.30 -22.21
N SER A 283 -7.70 21.59 -22.41
CA SER A 283 -7.14 21.88 -23.73
C SER A 283 -7.21 20.69 -24.71
N LEU A 284 -7.43 19.47 -24.22
CA LEU A 284 -7.61 18.26 -25.05
C LEU A 284 -8.87 18.34 -25.94
N ASP A 285 -9.82 19.22 -25.65
CA ASP A 285 -10.97 19.47 -26.52
C ASP A 285 -10.58 19.98 -27.92
N GLN A 286 -9.36 20.56 -28.08
CA GLN A 286 -8.81 20.93 -29.39
C GLN A 286 -8.67 19.73 -30.33
N LEU A 287 -8.65 18.50 -29.80
CA LEU A 287 -8.62 17.28 -30.59
C LEU A 287 -9.98 16.96 -31.24
N ASN A 288 -11.04 17.69 -30.88
CA ASN A 288 -12.41 17.50 -31.36
C ASN A 288 -12.92 16.07 -31.30
N CYS A 289 -12.55 15.33 -30.22
CA CYS A 289 -12.98 13.97 -29.98
C CYS A 289 -13.92 13.88 -28.77
N LYS A 290 -14.90 12.99 -28.87
CA LYS A 290 -15.74 12.60 -27.72
C LYS A 290 -15.24 11.28 -27.19
N VAL A 291 -15.11 11.19 -25.89
CA VAL A 291 -14.60 10.01 -25.16
C VAL A 291 -15.64 9.51 -24.17
N ASN A 292 -15.58 8.24 -23.83
CA ASN A 292 -16.39 7.66 -22.77
C ASN A 292 -15.79 7.93 -21.38
N LEU A 293 -16.53 7.58 -20.32
CA LEU A 293 -16.10 7.79 -18.94
C LEU A 293 -14.72 7.17 -18.62
N ASN A 294 -14.48 5.92 -19.06
CA ASN A 294 -13.23 5.23 -18.75
C ASN A 294 -12.03 5.89 -19.44
N GLU A 295 -12.20 6.29 -20.71
CA GLU A 295 -11.18 7.01 -21.46
C GLU A 295 -10.91 8.38 -20.83
N ALA A 296 -11.95 9.09 -20.41
CA ALA A 296 -11.84 10.37 -19.75
C ALA A 296 -11.08 10.27 -18.41
N LEU A 297 -11.42 9.29 -17.57
CA LEU A 297 -10.72 9.04 -16.30
C LEU A 297 -9.27 8.59 -16.53
N GLN A 298 -9.04 7.71 -17.50
CA GLN A 298 -7.69 7.25 -17.83
C GLN A 298 -6.81 8.41 -18.29
N GLN A 299 -7.33 9.29 -19.13
CA GLN A 299 -6.58 10.47 -19.60
C GLN A 299 -6.27 11.44 -18.46
N LEU A 300 -7.23 11.66 -17.55
CA LEU A 300 -7.02 12.47 -16.35
C LEU A 300 -5.92 11.88 -15.45
N GLN A 301 -5.96 10.56 -15.23
CA GLN A 301 -4.92 9.85 -14.48
C GLN A 301 -3.56 9.95 -15.15
N GLN A 302 -3.48 9.75 -16.48
CA GLN A 302 -2.22 9.85 -17.22
C GLN A 302 -1.60 11.23 -17.12
N LEU A 303 -2.38 12.30 -17.24
CA LEU A 303 -1.89 13.67 -17.04
C LEU A 303 -1.39 13.89 -15.62
N ALA A 304 -2.12 13.43 -14.62
CA ALA A 304 -1.72 13.56 -13.22
C ALA A 304 -0.44 12.77 -12.89
N TYR A 305 -0.23 11.60 -13.50
CA TYR A 305 1.03 10.86 -13.40
C TYR A 305 2.17 11.50 -14.18
N GLY A 306 1.88 12.15 -15.31
CA GLY A 306 2.86 12.88 -16.12
C GLY A 306 3.26 14.24 -15.56
N THR A 307 2.46 14.82 -14.66
CA THR A 307 2.73 16.10 -14.00
C THR A 307 3.56 15.86 -12.75
N ILE A 308 4.77 16.40 -12.72
CA ILE A 308 5.65 16.29 -11.55
C ILE A 308 5.33 17.41 -10.57
N PHE A 309 5.08 17.04 -9.33
CA PHE A 309 4.91 17.95 -8.21
C PHE A 309 6.18 17.97 -7.36
N GLN A 310 6.67 19.16 -7.12
CA GLN A 310 7.73 19.45 -6.16
C GLN A 310 7.26 20.59 -5.28
N ALA A 311 7.22 20.36 -3.96
CA ALA A 311 6.84 21.40 -3.03
C ALA A 311 7.89 22.52 -3.04
N GLU A 312 7.46 23.76 -3.13
CA GLU A 312 8.32 24.90 -2.89
C GLU A 312 8.67 24.95 -1.39
N THR A 313 9.95 24.84 -1.09
CA THR A 313 10.48 24.93 0.24
C THR A 313 11.35 26.18 0.36
N PRO A 314 11.41 26.86 1.53
CA PRO A 314 12.39 27.91 1.76
C PRO A 314 13.81 27.39 1.51
N ASP A 315 14.75 28.31 1.28
CA ASP A 315 16.17 27.95 1.19
C ASP A 315 16.55 27.10 2.41
N SER A 316 16.98 25.87 2.14
CA SER A 316 17.25 24.86 3.16
C SER A 316 18.73 24.53 3.16
N SER A 317 19.33 24.46 4.32
CA SER A 317 20.75 24.17 4.48
C SER A 317 21.14 22.79 3.95
N ILE A 318 20.24 21.80 4.06
CA ILE A 318 20.47 20.44 3.53
C ILE A 318 19.76 20.31 2.18
N GLN A 319 20.53 20.06 1.13
CA GLN A 319 20.05 19.83 -0.23
C GLN A 319 20.30 18.39 -0.66
N VAL A 320 19.25 17.65 -1.00
CA VAL A 320 19.36 16.29 -1.55
C VAL A 320 19.00 16.35 -3.03
N LEU A 321 19.95 16.02 -3.88
CA LEU A 321 19.90 16.29 -5.31
C LEU A 321 20.29 15.05 -6.12
N GLY A 322 19.82 14.98 -7.36
CA GLY A 322 20.39 14.08 -8.35
C GLY A 322 21.77 14.58 -8.84
N PHE A 323 22.53 13.72 -9.48
CA PHE A 323 23.89 14.08 -9.97
C PHE A 323 23.85 15.25 -10.98
N LEU A 324 22.86 15.27 -11.88
CA LEU A 324 22.72 16.35 -12.85
C LEU A 324 22.31 17.68 -12.22
N GLU A 325 21.55 17.62 -11.14
CA GLU A 325 21.02 18.79 -10.44
C GLU A 325 22.07 19.42 -9.51
N GLY A 326 23.04 18.60 -9.06
CA GLY A 326 24.18 19.08 -8.27
C GLY A 326 25.26 19.80 -9.09
N ALA A 327 25.20 19.71 -10.42
CA ALA A 327 26.18 20.33 -11.29
C ALA A 327 26.13 21.86 -11.20
N GLY A 328 27.26 22.50 -10.97
CA GLY A 328 27.38 23.97 -10.87
C GLY A 328 26.94 24.58 -9.53
N LEU A 329 26.50 23.78 -8.57
CA LEU A 329 26.19 24.22 -7.21
C LEU A 329 27.45 24.18 -6.33
N HIS A 330 27.46 24.98 -5.24
CA HIS A 330 28.54 25.02 -4.26
C HIS A 330 28.01 24.67 -2.87
N PHE A 331 28.78 23.82 -2.17
CA PHE A 331 28.49 23.36 -0.81
C PHE A 331 29.72 23.53 0.09
N ASP A 332 29.48 23.65 1.39
CA ASP A 332 30.54 23.58 2.38
C ASP A 332 30.92 22.12 2.68
N HIS A 333 29.91 21.24 2.61
CA HIS A 333 30.04 19.80 2.82
C HIS A 333 29.24 19.05 1.77
N LEU A 334 29.84 18.06 1.14
CA LEU A 334 29.20 17.28 0.09
C LEU A 334 29.36 15.77 0.33
N TRP A 335 28.25 15.05 0.21
CA TRP A 335 28.23 13.60 0.20
C TRP A 335 27.72 13.12 -1.16
N ILE A 336 28.51 12.27 -1.85
CA ILE A 336 28.13 11.64 -3.11
C ILE A 336 28.01 10.14 -2.84
N MET A 337 26.80 9.59 -2.98
CA MET A 337 26.51 8.20 -2.66
C MET A 337 26.27 7.33 -3.90
N GLY A 338 26.21 6.00 -3.70
CA GLY A 338 25.86 5.05 -4.74
C GLY A 338 26.97 4.83 -5.78
N LEU A 339 28.23 5.02 -5.40
CA LEU A 339 29.40 4.89 -6.29
C LEU A 339 29.89 3.43 -6.37
N ASP A 340 28.97 2.49 -6.53
CA ASP A 340 29.28 1.09 -6.83
C ASP A 340 29.34 0.83 -8.34
N ASN A 341 29.96 -0.30 -8.71
CA ASN A 341 30.22 -0.68 -10.11
C ASN A 341 28.98 -1.03 -10.93
N ARG A 342 27.80 -1.16 -10.32
CA ARG A 342 26.52 -1.39 -11.02
C ARG A 342 25.79 -0.10 -11.32
N ARG A 343 25.90 0.89 -10.43
CA ARG A 343 25.17 2.16 -10.53
C ARG A 343 25.96 3.23 -11.27
N TRP A 344 27.28 3.25 -11.10
CA TRP A 344 28.12 4.29 -11.67
C TRP A 344 29.46 3.75 -12.24
N PRO A 345 29.74 3.96 -13.53
CA PRO A 345 28.93 4.65 -14.56
C PRO A 345 27.57 4.00 -14.79
N GLN A 346 26.61 4.80 -15.24
CA GLN A 346 25.28 4.26 -15.55
C GLN A 346 25.37 3.15 -16.59
N PRO A 347 24.70 2.01 -16.38
CA PRO A 347 24.72 0.91 -17.34
C PRO A 347 24.15 1.32 -18.68
N THR A 348 24.62 0.71 -19.75
CA THR A 348 24.08 0.92 -21.10
C THR A 348 22.62 0.53 -21.15
N ALA A 349 21.81 1.30 -21.89
CA ALA A 349 20.40 1.05 -22.11
C ALA A 349 20.05 1.34 -23.57
N LEU A 350 20.05 0.29 -24.37
CA LEU A 350 19.72 0.38 -25.80
C LEU A 350 18.21 0.55 -26.01
N ASN A 351 17.83 1.38 -26.95
CA ASN A 351 16.44 1.47 -27.38
C ASN A 351 16.13 0.26 -28.27
N PRO A 352 15.20 -0.63 -27.88
CA PRO A 352 14.90 -1.85 -28.63
C PRO A 352 14.25 -1.58 -30.00
N LEU A 353 13.73 -0.39 -30.23
CA LEU A 353 13.06 0.00 -31.48
C LEU A 353 14.03 0.58 -32.53
N LEU A 354 15.31 0.77 -32.18
CA LEU A 354 16.32 1.35 -33.09
C LEU A 354 17.50 0.38 -33.25
N PRO A 355 18.04 0.23 -34.47
CA PRO A 355 19.26 -0.58 -34.69
C PRO A 355 20.43 -0.06 -33.85
N VAL A 356 21.17 -0.97 -33.19
CA VAL A 356 22.29 -0.62 -32.29
C VAL A 356 23.38 0.19 -33.02
N GLY A 357 23.69 -0.18 -34.26
CA GLY A 357 24.67 0.56 -35.09
C GLY A 357 24.28 2.04 -35.26
N LEU A 358 23.01 2.30 -35.55
CA LEU A 358 22.48 3.65 -35.71
C LEU A 358 22.56 4.45 -34.40
N GLN A 359 22.20 3.81 -33.28
CA GLN A 359 22.30 4.45 -31.96
C GLN A 359 23.72 4.87 -31.62
N ARG A 360 24.71 4.03 -31.93
CA ARG A 360 26.13 4.33 -31.72
C ARG A 360 26.65 5.39 -32.68
N GLU A 361 26.29 5.31 -33.97
CA GLU A 361 26.66 6.28 -35.01
C GLU A 361 26.22 7.70 -34.62
N PHE A 362 24.98 7.85 -34.15
CA PHE A 362 24.46 9.14 -33.70
C PHE A 362 24.83 9.49 -32.25
N GLY A 363 25.65 8.68 -31.59
CA GLY A 363 26.12 8.95 -30.23
C GLY A 363 24.99 9.13 -29.22
N MET A 364 23.93 8.31 -29.34
CA MET A 364 22.83 8.36 -28.36
C MET A 364 23.35 8.01 -26.97
N SER A 365 22.77 8.65 -25.94
CA SER A 365 23.18 8.40 -24.56
C SER A 365 22.95 6.94 -24.17
N ARG A 366 23.83 6.40 -23.34
CA ARG A 366 23.78 5.04 -22.79
C ARG A 366 23.90 3.92 -23.83
N THR A 367 24.54 4.20 -24.97
CA THR A 367 24.73 3.21 -26.06
C THR A 367 26.16 2.69 -26.18
N ASP A 368 27.14 3.43 -25.68
CA ASP A 368 28.57 3.10 -25.72
C ASP A 368 29.16 3.16 -24.30
N PRO A 369 29.64 2.00 -23.74
CA PRO A 369 30.22 1.96 -22.40
C PRO A 369 31.45 2.87 -22.23
N GLY A 370 32.28 3.02 -23.28
CA GLY A 370 33.49 3.87 -23.25
C GLY A 370 33.12 5.33 -23.05
N ARG A 371 32.19 5.81 -23.86
CA ARG A 371 31.68 7.18 -23.79
C ARG A 371 30.95 7.47 -22.46
N GLU A 372 30.15 6.52 -21.99
CA GLU A 372 29.46 6.67 -20.68
C GLU A 372 30.48 6.74 -19.53
N ARG A 373 31.56 5.98 -19.59
CA ARG A 373 32.64 6.07 -18.62
C ARG A 373 33.32 7.43 -18.63
N GLU A 374 33.69 7.96 -19.80
CA GLU A 374 34.31 9.27 -19.92
C GLU A 374 33.39 10.40 -19.42
N LEU A 375 32.11 10.27 -19.71
CA LEU A 375 31.08 11.21 -19.20
C LEU A 375 30.98 11.15 -17.69
N ALA A 376 30.89 9.94 -17.13
CA ALA A 376 30.81 9.71 -15.69
C ALA A 376 32.05 10.22 -14.95
N GLU A 377 33.24 10.03 -15.52
CA GLU A 377 34.50 10.53 -14.99
C GLU A 377 34.53 12.06 -14.91
N ARG A 378 34.14 12.74 -16.01
CA ARG A 378 34.02 14.20 -16.05
C ARG A 378 32.98 14.73 -15.06
N GLN A 379 31.80 14.10 -15.01
CA GLN A 379 30.74 14.49 -14.08
C GLN A 379 31.19 14.37 -12.63
N LEU A 380 31.79 13.22 -12.25
CA LEU A 380 32.26 13.01 -10.90
C LEU A 380 33.38 14.02 -10.52
N ALA A 381 34.31 14.28 -11.44
CA ALA A 381 35.35 15.28 -11.23
C ALA A 381 34.78 16.70 -11.00
N ASN A 382 33.74 17.07 -11.75
CA ASN A 382 33.09 18.38 -11.58
C ASN A 382 32.27 18.44 -10.29
N LEU A 383 31.55 17.36 -9.94
CA LEU A 383 30.83 17.30 -8.68
C LEU A 383 31.76 17.36 -7.46
N MET A 384 32.93 16.75 -7.52
CA MET A 384 33.92 16.86 -6.43
C MET A 384 34.43 18.29 -6.23
N LYS A 385 34.52 19.10 -7.27
CA LYS A 385 34.89 20.53 -7.18
C LYS A 385 33.84 21.41 -6.51
N ALA A 386 32.62 20.88 -6.30
CA ALA A 386 31.49 21.62 -5.71
C ALA A 386 31.67 21.89 -4.20
N ALA A 387 32.61 21.23 -3.50
CA ALA A 387 32.83 21.43 -2.08
C ALA A 387 34.29 21.16 -1.67
N PRO A 388 34.80 21.83 -0.63
CA PRO A 388 36.12 21.55 -0.08
C PRO A 388 36.19 20.20 0.64
N LYS A 389 35.09 19.75 1.26
CA LYS A 389 35.00 18.48 1.97
C LYS A 389 34.01 17.56 1.25
N VAL A 390 34.49 16.46 0.71
CA VAL A 390 33.68 15.54 -0.09
C VAL A 390 33.81 14.12 0.46
N ILE A 391 32.67 13.49 0.74
CA ILE A 391 32.57 12.07 1.05
C ILE A 391 32.02 11.34 -0.17
N LEU A 392 32.71 10.27 -0.59
CA LEU A 392 32.30 9.38 -1.68
C LEU A 392 31.93 8.03 -1.06
N SER A 393 30.69 7.59 -1.22
CA SER A 393 30.26 6.34 -0.60
C SER A 393 29.76 5.31 -1.59
N TYR A 394 29.88 4.05 -1.20
CA TYR A 394 29.32 2.91 -1.91
C TYR A 394 28.88 1.82 -0.96
N SER A 395 27.88 1.03 -1.38
CA SER A 395 27.41 -0.16 -0.66
C SER A 395 28.26 -1.37 -1.01
N GLN A 396 28.62 -2.21 -0.01
CA GLN A 396 29.37 -3.46 -0.21
C GLN A 396 28.47 -4.62 -0.64
N PHE A 397 27.19 -4.57 -0.27
CA PHE A 397 26.24 -5.63 -0.56
C PHE A 397 24.90 -5.08 -1.08
N ASP A 398 24.23 -5.87 -1.94
CA ASP A 398 22.85 -5.72 -2.33
C ASP A 398 22.16 -7.08 -2.15
N GLY A 399 21.47 -7.28 -1.03
CA GLY A 399 21.09 -8.60 -0.56
C GLY A 399 22.32 -9.48 -0.34
N ASP A 400 22.36 -10.63 -0.97
CA ASP A 400 23.49 -11.57 -0.89
C ASP A 400 24.61 -11.28 -1.92
N GLN A 401 24.41 -10.30 -2.80
CA GLN A 401 25.39 -9.97 -3.85
C GLN A 401 26.41 -8.96 -3.34
N GLN A 402 27.70 -9.34 -3.40
CA GLN A 402 28.81 -8.44 -3.10
C GLN A 402 29.01 -7.43 -4.25
N LEU A 403 29.10 -6.15 -3.91
CA LEU A 403 29.38 -5.04 -4.82
C LEU A 403 30.84 -4.57 -4.66
N GLN A 404 31.35 -3.95 -5.71
CA GLN A 404 32.66 -3.32 -5.72
C GLN A 404 32.51 -1.81 -5.91
N PRO A 405 33.41 -0.98 -5.37
CA PRO A 405 33.41 0.44 -5.70
C PRO A 405 33.66 0.65 -7.19
N THR A 406 33.13 1.73 -7.73
CA THR A 406 33.50 2.14 -9.09
C THR A 406 35.01 2.40 -9.19
N ASN A 407 35.62 2.03 -10.32
CA ASN A 407 37.03 2.31 -10.55
C ASN A 407 37.37 3.81 -10.55
N LEU A 408 36.38 4.68 -10.70
CA LEU A 408 36.55 6.14 -10.74
C LEU A 408 37.00 6.73 -9.38
N ILE A 409 36.81 5.98 -8.28
CA ILE A 409 37.23 6.41 -6.93
C ILE A 409 38.40 5.60 -6.36
N ALA A 410 39.01 4.73 -7.17
CA ALA A 410 40.04 3.80 -6.69
C ALA A 410 41.27 4.47 -6.02
N GLY A 411 41.61 5.70 -6.42
CA GLY A 411 42.75 6.46 -5.86
C GLY A 411 42.40 7.37 -4.67
N VAL A 412 41.15 7.38 -4.20
CA VAL A 412 40.72 8.27 -3.13
C VAL A 412 41.03 7.68 -1.75
N ALA A 413 41.46 8.51 -0.81
CA ALA A 413 41.77 8.11 0.57
C ALA A 413 40.55 7.48 1.27
N LYS A 414 40.75 6.33 1.93
CA LYS A 414 39.69 5.64 2.66
C LYS A 414 39.49 6.21 4.06
N ILE A 415 38.25 6.31 4.49
CA ILE A 415 37.87 6.63 5.86
C ILE A 415 36.99 5.51 6.43
N GLU A 416 37.24 5.16 7.69
CA GLU A 416 36.39 4.19 8.40
C GLU A 416 35.02 4.80 8.73
N PRO A 417 33.91 4.06 8.63
CA PRO A 417 32.58 4.56 8.92
C PRO A 417 32.45 5.18 10.33
N ASP A 418 33.19 4.68 11.31
CA ASP A 418 33.14 5.16 12.70
C ASP A 418 33.79 6.52 12.91
N LYS A 419 34.61 6.99 11.97
CA LYS A 419 35.24 8.31 11.99
C LYS A 419 34.36 9.40 11.37
N LEU A 420 33.25 9.04 10.76
CA LEU A 420 32.31 10.02 10.21
C LEU A 420 31.57 10.76 11.33
N PRO A 421 31.35 12.08 11.19
CA PRO A 421 30.44 12.80 12.07
C PRO A 421 29.06 12.13 12.09
N ARG A 422 28.59 11.81 13.27
CA ARG A 422 27.25 11.26 13.48
C ARG A 422 26.50 12.11 14.49
N LYS A 423 25.19 12.15 14.37
CA LYS A 423 24.37 12.65 15.46
C LYS A 423 24.57 11.74 16.66
N THR A 424 25.35 12.19 17.63
CA THR A 424 25.46 11.53 18.94
C THR A 424 24.24 11.88 19.75
N GLY A 425 23.51 10.92 20.17
CA GLY A 425 22.31 11.06 20.99
C GLY A 425 21.11 10.40 20.31
N GLN A 426 20.82 9.17 20.70
CA GLN A 426 19.51 8.61 20.44
C GLN A 426 18.51 9.37 21.32
N VAL A 427 17.27 9.50 20.87
CA VAL A 427 16.16 10.08 21.67
C VAL A 427 16.07 9.42 23.05
N THR A 428 16.55 8.18 23.15
CA THR A 428 16.64 7.41 24.41
C THR A 428 17.63 7.97 25.43
N ASP A 429 18.63 8.76 25.03
CA ASP A 429 19.63 9.29 25.96
C ASP A 429 19.07 10.38 26.89
N PHE A 430 17.91 10.93 26.54
CA PHE A 430 17.21 11.97 27.32
C PHE A 430 15.95 11.46 28.02
N VAL A 431 15.60 10.19 27.84
CA VAL A 431 14.41 9.60 28.43
C VAL A 431 14.82 8.70 29.59
N THR A 432 14.48 9.12 30.80
CA THR A 432 14.53 8.23 31.95
C THR A 432 13.49 7.14 31.75
N LEU A 433 13.94 5.91 31.51
CA LEU A 433 13.03 4.78 31.35
C LEU A 433 12.45 4.42 32.73
N GLU A 434 11.13 4.47 32.84
CA GLU A 434 10.43 3.92 33.99
C GLU A 434 10.35 2.40 33.86
N PRO A 435 10.93 1.61 34.78
CA PRO A 435 10.78 0.17 34.75
C PRO A 435 9.35 -0.19 35.14
N VAL A 436 8.58 -0.69 34.17
CA VAL A 436 7.22 -1.22 34.41
C VAL A 436 7.32 -2.71 34.61
N SER A 437 6.91 -3.20 35.78
CA SER A 437 6.80 -4.64 36.03
C SER A 437 5.65 -5.20 35.18
N CYS A 438 5.95 -6.21 34.35
CA CYS A 438 4.96 -6.93 33.56
C CYS A 438 4.35 -8.11 34.30
N GLU A 439 4.61 -8.26 35.62
CA GLU A 439 4.16 -9.41 36.42
C GLU A 439 2.66 -9.39 36.74
N PHE A 440 1.99 -8.27 36.60
CA PHE A 440 0.58 -8.12 36.92
C PHE A 440 -0.26 -7.89 35.66
N ALA A 441 -0.87 -8.97 35.14
CA ALA A 441 -2.02 -8.82 34.27
C ALA A 441 -3.22 -8.33 35.10
N PRO A 442 -3.97 -7.30 34.65
CA PRO A 442 -5.17 -6.86 35.38
C PRO A 442 -6.14 -8.04 35.50
N PRO A 443 -6.65 -8.36 36.73
CA PRO A 443 -7.57 -9.46 36.93
C PRO A 443 -8.83 -9.29 36.09
N LEU A 444 -9.41 -10.39 35.62
CA LEU A 444 -10.66 -10.37 34.88
C LEU A 444 -11.82 -10.25 35.89
N ASP A 445 -12.58 -9.17 35.81
CA ASP A 445 -13.83 -9.01 36.55
C ASP A 445 -14.99 -9.57 35.73
N THR A 446 -15.30 -10.85 35.93
CA THR A 446 -16.36 -11.55 35.18
C THR A 446 -17.77 -11.00 35.44
N ALA A 447 -17.95 -10.17 36.47
CA ALA A 447 -19.21 -9.47 36.72
C ALA A 447 -19.38 -8.23 35.82
N LYS A 448 -18.27 -7.62 35.34
CA LYS A 448 -18.27 -6.43 34.51
C LYS A 448 -17.84 -6.66 33.08
N GLU A 449 -17.04 -7.67 32.84
CA GLU A 449 -16.44 -7.98 31.54
C GLU A 449 -17.04 -9.27 30.96
N ALA A 450 -17.63 -9.18 29.76
CA ALA A 450 -18.08 -10.36 29.04
C ALA A 450 -16.90 -11.21 28.55
N VAL A 451 -16.83 -12.45 28.97
CA VAL A 451 -15.82 -13.41 28.49
C VAL A 451 -16.20 -13.85 27.07
N ARG A 452 -15.34 -13.52 26.10
CA ARG A 452 -15.53 -13.85 24.69
C ARG A 452 -14.65 -15.02 24.28
N GLY A 453 -15.14 -15.86 23.37
CA GLY A 453 -14.30 -16.89 22.72
C GLY A 453 -14.60 -18.33 23.11
N GLY A 454 -15.53 -18.60 24.06
CA GLY A 454 -15.89 -19.95 24.44
C GLY A 454 -14.65 -20.81 24.79
N THR A 455 -14.59 -22.06 24.31
CA THR A 455 -13.44 -22.96 24.51
C THR A 455 -12.11 -22.42 23.97
N ARG A 456 -12.14 -21.50 22.98
CA ARG A 456 -10.95 -20.94 22.37
C ARG A 456 -10.11 -20.10 23.35
N ILE A 457 -10.74 -19.49 24.38
CA ILE A 457 -9.98 -18.73 25.39
C ILE A 457 -9.02 -19.65 26.16
N LEU A 458 -9.47 -20.85 26.51
CA LEU A 458 -8.65 -21.81 27.24
C LEU A 458 -7.51 -22.36 26.37
N LYS A 459 -7.81 -22.66 25.10
CA LYS A 459 -6.78 -23.04 24.12
C LYS A 459 -5.70 -21.97 23.99
N ASN A 460 -6.10 -20.71 23.81
CA ASN A 460 -5.16 -19.61 23.67
C ASN A 460 -4.38 -19.39 24.97
N GLN A 461 -5.03 -19.50 26.13
CA GLN A 461 -4.37 -19.38 27.44
C GLN A 461 -3.33 -20.49 27.66
N ALA A 462 -3.63 -21.72 27.24
CA ALA A 462 -2.69 -22.85 27.35
C ALA A 462 -1.47 -22.65 26.43
N SER A 463 -1.68 -22.15 25.21
CA SER A 463 -0.60 -21.90 24.26
C SER A 463 0.26 -20.68 24.61
N CYS A 464 -0.38 -19.56 24.94
CA CYS A 464 0.28 -18.29 25.24
C CYS A 464 -0.71 -17.37 25.99
N PRO A 465 -0.49 -17.08 27.28
CA PRO A 465 -1.36 -16.20 28.07
C PRO A 465 -1.50 -14.80 27.47
N PHE A 466 -0.43 -14.25 26.90
CA PHE A 466 -0.47 -12.96 26.20
C PHE A 466 -1.39 -12.99 24.96
N ASN A 467 -1.36 -14.08 24.21
CA ASN A 467 -2.25 -14.28 23.06
C ASN A 467 -3.73 -14.32 23.49
N ALA A 468 -4.03 -15.00 24.60
CA ALA A 468 -5.38 -15.01 25.17
C ALA A 468 -5.83 -13.61 25.59
N PHE A 469 -4.97 -12.86 26.26
CA PHE A 469 -5.24 -11.48 26.66
C PHE A 469 -5.47 -10.57 25.43
N ALA A 470 -4.57 -10.63 24.47
CA ALA A 470 -4.64 -9.79 23.26
C ALA A 470 -5.93 -10.05 22.46
N ILE A 471 -6.26 -11.32 22.21
CA ILE A 471 -7.43 -11.69 21.39
C ILE A 471 -8.73 -11.48 22.16
N HIS A 472 -8.84 -12.01 23.39
CA HIS A 472 -10.14 -12.10 24.08
C HIS A 472 -10.48 -10.87 24.91
N ARG A 473 -9.48 -10.11 25.40
CA ARG A 473 -9.71 -8.86 26.14
C ARG A 473 -9.51 -7.61 25.28
N LEU A 474 -8.43 -7.54 24.50
CA LEU A 474 -8.14 -6.37 23.66
C LEU A 474 -8.80 -6.45 22.28
N GLY A 475 -9.31 -7.61 21.85
CA GLY A 475 -9.90 -7.79 20.53
C GLY A 475 -8.88 -7.72 19.39
N ALA A 476 -7.60 -7.99 19.67
CA ALA A 476 -6.53 -7.95 18.69
C ALA A 476 -6.57 -9.20 17.78
N GLU A 477 -7.58 -9.31 16.97
CA GLU A 477 -7.71 -10.37 15.96
C GLU A 477 -7.12 -9.90 14.61
N GLN A 478 -6.41 -10.82 13.96
CA GLN A 478 -5.94 -10.56 12.59
C GLN A 478 -7.14 -10.38 11.66
N PRO A 479 -7.18 -9.29 10.86
CA PRO A 479 -8.23 -9.11 9.87
C PRO A 479 -8.28 -10.29 8.90
N ARG A 480 -9.48 -10.71 8.52
CA ARG A 480 -9.64 -11.78 7.51
C ARG A 480 -9.04 -11.33 6.19
N GLU A 481 -8.19 -12.15 5.60
CA GLU A 481 -7.72 -11.90 4.23
C GLU A 481 -8.87 -12.15 3.26
N PRO A 482 -9.08 -11.25 2.30
CA PRO A 482 -10.05 -11.45 1.23
C PRO A 482 -9.70 -12.69 0.42
N SER A 483 -10.65 -13.58 0.20
CA SER A 483 -10.44 -14.79 -0.59
C SER A 483 -11.45 -14.90 -1.73
N ILE A 484 -10.99 -15.46 -2.85
CA ILE A 484 -11.87 -15.86 -3.94
C ILE A 484 -12.52 -17.18 -3.53
N GLY A 485 -13.81 -17.16 -3.23
CA GLY A 485 -14.55 -18.35 -2.80
C GLY A 485 -14.89 -18.36 -1.31
N LEU A 486 -15.36 -19.51 -0.84
CA LEU A 486 -15.61 -19.77 0.57
C LEU A 486 -14.30 -20.13 1.28
N ASN A 487 -14.02 -19.49 2.39
CA ASN A 487 -12.88 -19.85 3.23
C ASN A 487 -13.15 -21.16 4.02
N ALA A 488 -12.15 -21.67 4.72
CA ALA A 488 -12.27 -22.93 5.46
C ALA A 488 -13.36 -22.88 6.55
N GLY A 489 -13.52 -21.73 7.25
CA GLY A 489 -14.56 -21.55 8.26
C GLY A 489 -15.97 -21.51 7.65
N ASP A 490 -16.14 -20.82 6.52
CA ASP A 490 -17.42 -20.77 5.80
C ASP A 490 -17.84 -22.17 5.32
N ARG A 491 -16.88 -22.95 4.82
CA ARG A 491 -17.11 -24.36 4.41
C ARG A 491 -17.47 -25.25 5.59
N GLY A 492 -16.81 -25.03 6.74
CA GLY A 492 -17.14 -25.69 7.99
C GLY A 492 -18.58 -25.40 8.41
N SER A 493 -18.96 -24.13 8.49
CA SER A 493 -20.32 -23.71 8.88
C SER A 493 -21.39 -24.29 7.96
N LEU A 494 -21.13 -24.39 6.65
CA LEU A 494 -22.05 -25.02 5.70
C LEU A 494 -22.25 -26.51 5.97
N ILE A 495 -21.18 -27.25 6.29
CA ILE A 495 -21.26 -28.68 6.58
C ILE A 495 -22.01 -28.92 7.90
N HIS A 496 -21.71 -28.15 8.96
CA HIS A 496 -22.43 -28.22 10.24
C HIS A 496 -23.93 -28.00 10.03
N GLU A 497 -24.31 -26.97 9.26
CA GLU A 497 -25.72 -26.70 8.96
C GLU A 497 -26.37 -27.83 8.15
N CYS A 498 -25.70 -28.40 7.18
CA CYS A 498 -26.19 -29.55 6.45
C CYS A 498 -26.39 -30.77 7.38
N LEU A 499 -25.42 -31.07 8.23
CA LEU A 499 -25.49 -32.21 9.17
C LEU A 499 -26.58 -31.98 10.21
N ARG A 500 -26.73 -30.77 10.73
CA ARG A 500 -27.80 -30.41 11.66
C ARG A 500 -29.19 -30.67 11.05
N GLN A 501 -29.44 -30.16 9.84
CA GLN A 501 -30.73 -30.34 9.13
C GLN A 501 -30.97 -31.81 8.80
N LEU A 502 -29.93 -32.54 8.36
CA LEU A 502 -30.04 -33.94 8.01
C LEU A 502 -30.43 -34.79 9.23
N TRP A 503 -29.74 -34.61 10.37
CA TRP A 503 -30.03 -35.36 11.61
C TRP A 503 -31.31 -34.89 12.29
N GLN A 504 -31.74 -33.69 12.11
CA GLN A 504 -33.06 -33.24 12.52
C GLN A 504 -34.19 -33.98 11.79
N HIS A 505 -33.95 -34.45 10.57
CA HIS A 505 -34.89 -35.23 9.80
C HIS A 505 -34.80 -36.75 10.08
N LEU A 506 -33.56 -37.27 10.23
CA LEU A 506 -33.32 -38.71 10.37
C LEU A 506 -33.52 -39.21 11.81
N GLU A 507 -33.34 -38.36 12.81
CA GLU A 507 -33.49 -38.61 14.26
C GLU A 507 -32.72 -39.79 14.84
N ASN A 508 -32.53 -40.89 14.11
CA ASN A 508 -31.82 -42.11 14.57
C ASN A 508 -31.22 -42.90 13.39
N GLN A 509 -30.35 -43.89 13.73
CA GLN A 509 -29.72 -44.73 12.76
C GLN A 509 -30.73 -45.65 12.03
N GLN A 510 -31.78 -46.14 12.74
CA GLN A 510 -32.77 -47.00 12.14
C GLN A 510 -33.50 -46.34 10.95
N GLN A 511 -33.86 -45.05 11.10
CA GLN A 511 -34.42 -44.28 9.99
C GLN A 511 -33.44 -44.13 8.82
N LEU A 512 -32.14 -43.89 9.10
CA LEU A 512 -31.10 -43.86 8.07
C LEU A 512 -30.95 -45.17 7.32
N LEU A 513 -31.04 -46.30 8.03
CA LEU A 513 -30.94 -47.63 7.43
C LEU A 513 -32.19 -48.03 6.63
N ALA A 514 -33.37 -47.56 7.06
CA ALA A 514 -34.64 -47.83 6.40
C ALA A 514 -34.87 -47.05 5.09
N LEU A 515 -34.17 -45.93 4.92
CA LEU A 515 -34.35 -45.12 3.71
C LEU A 515 -33.74 -45.77 2.46
N PRO A 516 -34.52 -45.96 1.38
CA PRO A 516 -33.97 -46.38 0.06
C PRO A 516 -32.96 -45.35 -0.48
N GLU A 517 -31.93 -45.80 -1.19
CA GLU A 517 -30.89 -44.95 -1.74
C GLU A 517 -31.41 -43.74 -2.57
N PRO A 518 -32.47 -43.88 -3.42
CA PRO A 518 -33.02 -42.71 -4.13
C PRO A 518 -33.62 -41.65 -3.20
N GLU A 519 -34.30 -42.08 -2.13
CA GLU A 519 -34.89 -41.17 -1.14
C GLU A 519 -33.82 -40.47 -0.30
N LEU A 520 -32.79 -41.22 0.10
CA LEU A 520 -31.63 -40.69 0.79
C LEU A 520 -30.92 -39.65 -0.08
N ALA A 521 -30.72 -39.92 -1.37
CA ALA A 521 -30.13 -38.96 -2.29
C ALA A 521 -30.95 -37.68 -2.44
N SER A 522 -32.29 -37.80 -2.51
CA SER A 522 -33.22 -36.67 -2.57
C SER A 522 -33.18 -35.85 -1.27
N LEU A 523 -33.11 -36.51 -0.10
CA LEU A 523 -32.99 -35.86 1.19
C LEU A 523 -31.68 -35.07 1.29
N ILE A 524 -30.55 -35.64 0.89
CA ILE A 524 -29.26 -34.97 0.84
C ILE A 524 -29.33 -33.72 -0.06
N GLU A 525 -29.88 -33.85 -1.25
CA GLU A 525 -29.99 -32.75 -2.20
C GLU A 525 -30.86 -31.60 -1.66
N SER A 526 -32.01 -31.92 -1.08
CA SER A 526 -32.91 -30.93 -0.49
C SER A 526 -32.27 -30.21 0.69
N THR A 527 -31.54 -30.94 1.55
CA THR A 527 -30.80 -30.41 2.69
C THR A 527 -29.70 -29.45 2.23
N VAL A 528 -28.88 -29.87 1.25
CA VAL A 528 -27.82 -29.03 0.69
C VAL A 528 -28.37 -27.75 0.08
N ASN A 529 -29.47 -27.87 -0.68
CA ASN A 529 -30.12 -26.70 -1.29
C ASN A 529 -30.63 -25.73 -0.23
N THR A 530 -31.21 -26.24 0.84
CA THR A 530 -31.74 -25.40 1.94
C THR A 530 -30.60 -24.70 2.69
N ALA A 531 -29.53 -25.40 3.00
CA ALA A 531 -28.35 -24.84 3.68
C ALA A 531 -27.64 -23.77 2.83
N LEU A 532 -27.65 -23.89 1.50
CA LEU A 532 -27.01 -22.93 0.60
C LEU A 532 -27.82 -21.63 0.41
N LYS A 533 -29.14 -21.62 0.58
CA LYS A 533 -29.98 -20.43 0.34
C LYS A 533 -29.53 -19.15 1.09
N PRO A 534 -29.23 -19.17 2.39
CA PRO A 534 -28.74 -17.99 3.11
C PRO A 534 -27.40 -17.49 2.59
N TRP A 535 -26.54 -18.41 2.15
CA TRP A 535 -25.22 -18.08 1.58
C TRP A 535 -25.34 -17.46 0.19
N GLN A 536 -26.25 -17.95 -0.65
CA GLN A 536 -26.56 -17.36 -1.96
C GLN A 536 -27.02 -15.91 -1.85
N MET A 537 -27.84 -15.61 -0.84
CA MET A 537 -28.26 -14.23 -0.58
C MET A 537 -27.12 -13.36 -0.03
N ARG A 538 -26.34 -13.89 0.91
CA ARG A 538 -25.24 -13.16 1.55
C ARG A 538 -24.05 -12.94 0.62
N ARG A 539 -23.74 -13.90 -0.23
CA ARG A 539 -22.60 -13.95 -1.14
C ARG A 539 -23.06 -14.12 -2.61
N ALA A 540 -24.05 -13.30 -3.03
CA ALA A 540 -24.55 -13.31 -4.41
C ALA A 540 -23.44 -13.06 -5.46
N ASP A 541 -22.35 -12.40 -5.04
CA ASP A 541 -21.14 -12.21 -5.83
C ASP A 541 -20.45 -13.52 -6.20
N LEU A 542 -20.52 -14.52 -5.33
CA LEU A 542 -19.84 -15.80 -5.46
C LEU A 542 -20.75 -16.89 -6.05
N PHE A 543 -22.00 -16.93 -5.59
CA PHE A 543 -22.94 -18.02 -5.92
C PHE A 543 -23.61 -17.85 -7.28
N GLY A 544 -22.84 -17.73 -8.37
CA GLY A 544 -23.32 -17.92 -9.73
C GLY A 544 -23.70 -19.39 -9.99
N LYS A 545 -24.39 -19.67 -11.10
CA LYS A 545 -24.89 -21.01 -11.43
C LYS A 545 -23.82 -22.12 -11.39
N ALA A 546 -22.61 -21.83 -11.87
CA ALA A 546 -21.52 -22.79 -11.90
C ALA A 546 -20.99 -23.11 -10.50
N PHE A 547 -20.70 -22.08 -9.70
CA PHE A 547 -20.17 -22.23 -8.35
C PHE A 547 -21.19 -22.93 -7.42
N THR A 548 -22.47 -22.56 -7.50
CA THR A 548 -23.56 -23.21 -6.78
C THR A 548 -23.57 -24.71 -7.04
N ARG A 549 -23.49 -25.12 -8.31
CA ARG A 549 -23.48 -26.55 -8.70
C ARG A 549 -22.25 -27.29 -8.14
N ILE A 550 -21.08 -26.65 -8.18
CA ILE A 550 -19.84 -27.24 -7.64
C ILE A 550 -19.99 -27.48 -6.12
N GLU A 551 -20.47 -26.49 -5.38
CA GLU A 551 -20.66 -26.62 -3.93
C GLU A 551 -21.77 -27.61 -3.58
N GLN A 552 -22.85 -27.70 -4.35
CA GLN A 552 -23.88 -28.72 -4.18
C GLN A 552 -23.29 -30.13 -4.36
N GLN A 553 -22.52 -30.38 -5.40
CA GLN A 553 -21.87 -31.66 -5.65
C GLN A 553 -20.86 -32.03 -4.56
N ARG A 554 -20.05 -31.06 -4.13
CA ARG A 554 -19.06 -31.23 -3.06
C ARG A 554 -19.73 -31.63 -1.73
N LEU A 555 -20.74 -30.86 -1.31
CA LEU A 555 -21.47 -31.11 -0.06
C LEU A 555 -22.20 -32.44 -0.09
N ALA A 556 -22.93 -32.75 -1.19
CA ALA A 556 -23.61 -34.00 -1.33
C ALA A 556 -22.66 -35.19 -1.30
N GLY A 557 -21.48 -35.08 -1.94
CA GLY A 557 -20.45 -36.11 -1.90
C GLY A 557 -19.90 -36.36 -0.48
N LEU A 558 -19.62 -35.29 0.28
CA LEU A 558 -19.16 -35.39 1.65
C LEU A 558 -20.21 -36.00 2.59
N LEU A 559 -21.47 -35.58 2.47
CA LEU A 559 -22.58 -36.15 3.25
C LEU A 559 -22.79 -37.64 2.97
N LYS A 560 -22.72 -38.06 1.71
CA LYS A 560 -22.80 -39.47 1.36
C LYS A 560 -21.69 -40.31 2.00
N GLN A 561 -20.45 -39.83 1.94
CA GLN A 561 -19.31 -40.49 2.57
C GLN A 561 -19.49 -40.59 4.08
N TRP A 562 -19.90 -39.50 4.72
CA TRP A 562 -20.15 -39.47 6.16
C TRP A 562 -21.26 -40.41 6.57
N LEU A 563 -22.40 -40.42 5.87
CA LEU A 563 -23.51 -41.31 6.16
C LEU A 563 -23.16 -42.82 6.00
N THR A 564 -22.18 -43.12 5.13
CA THR A 564 -21.65 -44.51 5.03
C THR A 564 -20.98 -44.94 6.31
N VAL A 565 -20.25 -44.04 6.98
CA VAL A 565 -19.64 -44.28 8.31
C VAL A 565 -20.72 -44.40 9.38
N GLU A 566 -21.72 -43.54 9.36
CA GLU A 566 -22.82 -43.54 10.33
C GLU A 566 -23.66 -44.83 10.28
N LYS A 567 -23.85 -45.40 9.10
CA LYS A 567 -24.53 -46.69 8.89
C LYS A 567 -23.81 -47.87 9.54
N GLN A 568 -22.49 -47.75 9.80
CA GLN A 568 -21.65 -48.81 10.40
C GLN A 568 -21.48 -48.65 11.92
N ARG A 569 -21.93 -47.57 12.51
CA ARG A 569 -21.86 -47.34 13.97
C ARG A 569 -22.85 -48.31 14.71
N PRO A 570 -22.63 -48.51 16.03
CA PRO A 570 -23.66 -49.12 16.87
C PRO A 570 -24.98 -48.36 16.81
N PRO A 571 -26.12 -48.98 17.02
CA PRO A 571 -27.42 -48.31 17.00
C PRO A 571 -27.48 -47.13 17.96
N PHE A 572 -27.97 -46.01 17.47
CA PHE A 572 -28.07 -44.76 18.21
C PHE A 572 -29.36 -43.99 17.88
N SER A 573 -29.74 -43.12 18.80
CA SER A 573 -30.73 -42.05 18.58
C SER A 573 -30.09 -40.69 18.87
N VAL A 574 -30.45 -39.66 18.08
CA VAL A 574 -29.96 -38.30 18.27
C VAL A 574 -30.71 -37.67 19.42
N ALA A 575 -30.01 -37.41 20.53
CA ALA A 575 -30.58 -36.82 21.74
C ALA A 575 -30.64 -35.27 21.64
N ALA A 576 -29.62 -34.66 21.05
CA ALA A 576 -29.60 -33.20 20.85
C ALA A 576 -28.75 -32.82 19.63
N LEU A 577 -29.10 -31.66 19.03
CA LEU A 577 -28.35 -31.00 17.93
C LEU A 577 -28.11 -29.57 18.34
N GLU A 578 -26.91 -29.03 18.04
CA GLU A 578 -26.50 -27.64 18.35
C GLU A 578 -26.91 -27.26 19.79
N LYS A 579 -26.59 -28.12 20.78
CA LYS A 579 -26.99 -27.89 22.15
C LYS A 579 -26.16 -26.75 22.74
N HIS A 580 -26.86 -25.70 23.15
CA HIS A 580 -26.27 -24.57 23.86
C HIS A 580 -26.22 -24.82 25.34
N GLU A 581 -25.04 -24.80 25.94
CA GLU A 581 -24.84 -24.92 27.38
C GLU A 581 -24.06 -23.73 27.93
N ASN A 582 -24.58 -23.15 29.03
CA ASN A 582 -23.87 -22.16 29.82
C ASN A 582 -23.28 -22.88 31.06
N THR A 583 -21.98 -22.81 31.19
CA THR A 583 -21.25 -23.48 32.26
C THR A 583 -20.21 -22.55 32.87
N GLN A 584 -19.65 -22.96 34.01
CA GLN A 584 -18.49 -22.31 34.62
C GLN A 584 -17.32 -23.30 34.70
N PHE A 585 -16.16 -22.86 34.19
CA PHE A 585 -14.93 -23.61 34.32
C PHE A 585 -13.85 -22.72 34.93
N CYS A 586 -13.33 -23.15 36.09
CA CYS A 586 -12.33 -22.36 36.86
C CYS A 586 -12.75 -20.90 37.12
N GLY A 587 -14.02 -20.65 37.40
CA GLY A 587 -14.56 -19.31 37.63
C GLY A 587 -14.85 -18.49 36.36
N LEU A 588 -14.55 -19.03 35.17
CA LEU A 588 -14.88 -18.40 33.89
C LEU A 588 -16.25 -18.86 33.40
N PRO A 589 -17.21 -17.95 33.13
CA PRO A 589 -18.45 -18.33 32.47
C PRO A 589 -18.14 -18.66 31.01
N LEU A 590 -18.51 -19.85 30.57
CA LEU A 590 -18.32 -20.35 29.22
C LEU A 590 -19.67 -20.65 28.58
N HIS A 591 -19.80 -20.25 27.31
CA HIS A 591 -20.90 -20.66 26.45
C HIS A 591 -20.41 -21.73 25.49
N LEU A 592 -20.92 -22.94 25.64
CA LEU A 592 -20.57 -24.11 24.85
C LEU A 592 -21.68 -24.38 23.82
N VAL A 593 -21.30 -24.83 22.62
CA VAL A 593 -22.23 -25.32 21.60
C VAL A 593 -21.74 -26.68 21.18
N ILE A 594 -22.54 -27.70 21.46
CA ILE A 594 -22.24 -29.09 21.14
C ILE A 594 -22.96 -29.45 19.86
N ASP A 595 -22.22 -29.83 18.81
CA ASP A 595 -22.80 -30.06 17.47
C ASP A 595 -23.87 -31.17 17.50
N ARG A 596 -23.59 -32.31 18.15
CA ARG A 596 -24.52 -33.43 18.26
C ARG A 596 -24.25 -34.29 19.50
N ILE A 597 -25.31 -34.76 20.09
CA ILE A 597 -25.29 -35.74 21.18
C ILE A 597 -26.13 -36.94 20.75
N ASP A 598 -25.54 -38.14 20.77
CA ASP A 598 -26.22 -39.38 20.50
C ASP A 598 -26.38 -40.20 21.78
N GLN A 599 -27.49 -40.95 21.88
CA GLN A 599 -27.70 -41.96 22.90
C GLN A 599 -27.66 -43.34 22.26
N LEU A 600 -26.77 -44.20 22.75
CA LEU A 600 -26.63 -45.58 22.31
C LEU A 600 -27.69 -46.47 22.94
N ALA A 601 -27.90 -47.67 22.39
CA ALA A 601 -28.88 -48.66 22.90
C ALA A 601 -28.57 -49.19 24.31
N ASP A 602 -27.31 -49.12 24.74
CA ASP A 602 -26.85 -49.48 26.08
C ASP A 602 -26.95 -48.36 27.12
N GLY A 603 -27.50 -47.19 26.70
CA GLY A 603 -27.66 -46.01 27.55
C GLY A 603 -26.45 -45.08 27.60
N GLN A 604 -25.34 -45.41 26.89
CA GLN A 604 -24.18 -44.53 26.82
C GLN A 604 -24.46 -43.31 25.95
N THR A 605 -23.88 -42.18 26.32
CA THR A 605 -23.97 -40.93 25.59
C THR A 605 -22.69 -40.71 24.76
N VAL A 606 -22.82 -40.35 23.50
CA VAL A 606 -21.72 -40.00 22.59
C VAL A 606 -21.82 -38.55 22.17
N ILE A 607 -20.81 -37.76 22.49
CA ILE A 607 -20.67 -36.36 22.06
C ILE A 607 -19.89 -36.34 20.73
N ILE A 608 -20.45 -35.67 19.74
CA ILE A 608 -19.86 -35.55 18.42
C ILE A 608 -19.61 -34.07 18.10
N ASP A 609 -18.39 -33.78 17.68
CA ASP A 609 -17.98 -32.46 17.18
C ASP A 609 -17.40 -32.63 15.76
N TYR A 610 -17.98 -31.96 14.79
CA TYR A 610 -17.61 -32.13 13.38
C TYR A 610 -16.41 -31.25 13.03
N LYS A 611 -15.35 -31.85 12.51
CA LYS A 611 -14.15 -31.13 12.07
C LYS A 611 -13.89 -31.35 10.59
N THR A 612 -13.76 -30.24 9.85
CA THR A 612 -13.38 -30.25 8.43
C THR A 612 -11.87 -30.20 8.22
N GLY A 613 -11.10 -29.94 9.28
CA GLY A 613 -9.65 -29.95 9.30
C GLY A 613 -9.05 -31.26 9.80
N LYS A 614 -7.72 -31.30 9.93
CA LYS A 614 -7.01 -32.41 10.58
C LYS A 614 -7.32 -32.40 12.08
N ALA A 615 -7.80 -33.50 12.60
CA ALA A 615 -7.99 -33.73 14.04
C ALA A 615 -7.24 -35.00 14.45
N ALA A 616 -6.65 -34.98 15.63
CA ALA A 616 -5.96 -36.14 16.22
C ALA A 616 -6.23 -36.20 17.73
N THR A 617 -6.49 -37.37 18.23
CA THR A 617 -6.74 -37.58 19.67
C THR A 617 -5.53 -37.24 20.56
N SER A 618 -4.31 -37.26 19.99
CA SER A 618 -3.10 -36.79 20.68
C SER A 618 -3.16 -35.33 21.11
N GLN A 619 -4.00 -34.51 20.47
CA GLN A 619 -4.19 -33.09 20.81
C GLN A 619 -4.94 -32.87 22.13
N TRP A 620 -5.57 -33.92 22.68
CA TRP A 620 -6.27 -33.87 23.97
C TRP A 620 -5.39 -34.25 25.14
N LEU A 621 -4.18 -34.76 24.89
CA LEU A 621 -3.27 -35.33 25.88
C LEU A 621 -2.15 -34.33 26.25
N GLY A 622 -1.56 -34.57 27.46
CA GLY A 622 -0.44 -33.77 27.95
C GLY A 622 -0.87 -32.66 28.94
N ASP A 623 0.12 -32.00 29.52
CA ASP A 623 -0.09 -30.95 30.54
C ASP A 623 -0.73 -29.67 29.96
N ARG A 624 -0.61 -29.49 28.67
CA ARG A 624 -1.18 -28.35 27.93
C ARG A 624 -1.80 -28.84 26.62
N PRO A 625 -3.04 -29.38 26.64
CA PRO A 625 -3.71 -29.91 25.47
C PRO A 625 -3.89 -28.82 24.39
N GLU A 626 -3.68 -29.19 23.15
CA GLU A 626 -3.84 -28.27 22.00
C GLU A 626 -5.31 -28.05 21.63
N ASP A 627 -6.18 -29.07 21.85
CA ASP A 627 -7.62 -28.96 21.62
C ASP A 627 -8.38 -29.38 22.89
N LEU A 628 -9.04 -28.41 23.51
CA LEU A 628 -9.78 -28.56 24.76
C LEU A 628 -11.29 -28.74 24.57
N GLN A 629 -11.79 -28.72 23.35
CA GLN A 629 -13.23 -28.62 23.07
C GLN A 629 -13.98 -29.85 23.56
N LEU A 630 -13.64 -31.04 23.05
CA LEU A 630 -14.28 -32.28 23.49
C LEU A 630 -14.02 -32.64 24.97
N PRO A 631 -12.80 -32.50 25.50
CA PRO A 631 -12.57 -32.68 26.93
C PRO A 631 -13.45 -31.78 27.83
N LEU A 632 -13.66 -30.53 27.44
CA LEU A 632 -14.54 -29.61 28.17
C LEU A 632 -16.01 -30.00 28.05
N TYR A 633 -16.46 -30.46 26.90
CA TYR A 633 -17.82 -30.96 26.75
C TYR A 633 -18.09 -32.12 27.68
N LEU A 634 -17.13 -33.07 27.85
CA LEU A 634 -17.25 -34.18 28.77
C LEU A 634 -17.23 -33.75 30.24
N LEU A 635 -16.43 -32.74 30.60
CA LEU A 635 -16.33 -32.26 31.98
C LEU A 635 -17.49 -31.37 32.41
N CYS A 636 -18.10 -30.67 31.49
CA CYS A 636 -19.09 -29.64 31.75
C CYS A 636 -20.52 -30.05 31.39
N SER A 637 -20.73 -31.12 30.60
CA SER A 637 -22.06 -31.63 30.33
C SER A 637 -22.60 -32.36 31.58
N GLU A 638 -23.76 -31.93 32.09
CA GLU A 638 -24.48 -32.58 33.19
C GLU A 638 -25.07 -33.96 32.80
N THR A 639 -24.73 -34.47 31.63
CA THR A 639 -25.18 -35.80 31.16
C THR A 639 -24.22 -36.88 31.67
N PRO A 640 -24.68 -37.82 32.51
CA PRO A 640 -23.86 -38.91 32.99
C PRO A 640 -23.37 -39.84 31.91
#